data_a1c1fc9fe3e2498237c789b7aee1e906
#
_entry.id   a1c1fc9fe3e2498237c789b7aee1e906
#
_cell.length_a   1.000
_cell.length_b   1.000
_cell.length_c   1.000
_cell.angle_alpha   90.00
_cell.angle_beta   90.00
_cell.angle_gamma   90.00
#
_symmetry.space_group_name_H-M   'P 1'
#
loop_
_entity.id
_entity.type
_entity.pdbx_description
1 polymer ?
#
loop_
_entity_poly.entity_id
_entity_poly.type
_entity_poly.pdbx_seq_one_letter_code
_entity_poly.pdbx_strand_id
1 'polypeptide(L)'
;MESKYRTLYVIWKHTLRAYSTQTGDFVQEFENIDRRISGIVPYPDGFNTVIGCTDNGQLNFWSCQSGIITKKLNLNFYSKEYAKVKTFHIVKYRNAIGKENSQVLITYIKKGNNKIYLLLFDLQDGRCCKTAFIFIKNPEYYVDIIGNHGNNLVVVLHDTDLHILNPSRNLVDKLHKTGKTGRIPTCIAGHPEDECVATGDSTGRVVLWKNLFQTRPHKAVYHWHTLPVTEIAFSKTGAHMYTGGGECVLVKWTIGTPLEKSFLPRLPAPIKHLTIAPDNIYVAVSTLDNGIIVVNPQRKLTSVIQNFTWGIALSCKDLFPAGLVVDPRTNSLVLNSRTGHVQFYSTHTKSLLYNIHITAENFVTQERSVNILNTEVTKVALNHDGTWMATVEERDDKISTPEVRLKFWIFDMKKQVFTLNTSVELPHELGINALQFQPNSLFGNEDSLVVTTGKDQKFKLWNLIEPTSIYKKTKHWHCYGTGNYHDLSATDAAFSMDGSLLGIGFGSSLTIWEPDTCTLKCSLRHSQYPHTIMRIEFGKQEACNLIVVVSDKHIAVWNILSLSIMWSVSLNVTKLTADPKSIYMAAFTVDNTLYIFSPHNSSPVYIKKSIIENDSSILGAVFVPRLQDSKDSSYKLWQKKSQLYFIDSNQELLALESESEVGEALEIFSRTQNMSLTPFSNFVASRTVLNKEENNLFLQESFRISGKEKTAELFNVPAHTLPPMKMLCATFIMSLLSQKDQSSNDKFSRSDDLDNLDDLDDLENEEIEENEDNIKHVKTIKREPSPIPTNMNIDESDVRLIHHNWSFLSTILPDEEIIEK
;
A
#
# COMPACT_ATOMS: atom_id res chain seq x y z
N MET A 1 -27.55 -23.06 -8.93
CA MET A 1 -26.16 -23.46 -9.30
C MET A 1 -25.21 -22.30 -9.54
N GLU A 2 -25.68 -21.07 -9.67
CA GLU A 2 -24.86 -19.89 -10.02
C GLU A 2 -24.07 -19.25 -8.86
N SER A 3 -24.36 -19.59 -7.61
CA SER A 3 -23.73 -18.93 -6.46
C SER A 3 -22.40 -19.53 -5.98
N LYS A 4 -22.02 -20.71 -6.45
CA LYS A 4 -20.86 -21.46 -5.88
C LYS A 4 -19.48 -21.00 -6.34
N TYR A 5 -19.36 -20.28 -7.46
CA TYR A 5 -18.07 -19.92 -8.06
C TYR A 5 -17.82 -18.40 -8.12
N ARG A 6 -18.48 -17.64 -7.24
CA ARG A 6 -18.40 -16.18 -7.25
C ARG A 6 -17.32 -15.61 -6.31
N THR A 7 -16.57 -16.48 -5.65
CA THR A 7 -15.53 -16.09 -4.70
C THR A 7 -14.16 -16.49 -5.20
N LEU A 8 -13.22 -15.55 -5.09
CA LEU A 8 -11.79 -15.74 -5.34
C LEU A 8 -11.05 -15.80 -4.00
N TYR A 9 -10.31 -16.88 -3.77
CA TYR A 9 -9.49 -17.05 -2.58
C TYR A 9 -8.06 -16.61 -2.87
N VAL A 10 -7.54 -15.71 -2.04
CA VAL A 10 -6.21 -15.13 -2.17
C VAL A 10 -5.39 -15.47 -0.93
N ILE A 11 -4.18 -15.96 -1.13
CA ILE A 11 -3.23 -16.19 -0.04
C ILE A 11 -2.70 -14.85 0.45
N TRP A 12 -2.87 -14.59 1.74
CA TRP A 12 -2.36 -13.40 2.41
C TRP A 12 -1.40 -13.80 3.53
N LYS A 13 -0.15 -14.14 3.16
CA LYS A 13 0.93 -14.59 4.05
C LYS A 13 0.54 -15.73 5.00
N HIS A 14 -0.19 -15.44 6.07
CA HIS A 14 -0.60 -16.37 7.14
C HIS A 14 -2.09 -16.71 7.16
N THR A 15 -2.87 -16.07 6.32
CA THR A 15 -4.33 -16.22 6.23
C THR A 15 -4.79 -16.30 4.79
N LEU A 16 -6.05 -16.63 4.60
CA LEU A 16 -6.73 -16.55 3.31
C LEU A 16 -7.76 -15.43 3.34
N ARG A 17 -7.93 -14.75 2.23
CA ARG A 17 -8.99 -13.78 2.03
C ARG A 17 -9.85 -14.17 0.84
N ALA A 18 -11.15 -14.06 1.02
CA ALA A 18 -12.13 -14.29 -0.03
C ALA A 18 -12.61 -12.95 -0.60
N TYR A 19 -12.67 -12.86 -1.92
CA TYR A 19 -13.15 -11.68 -2.66
C TYR A 19 -14.25 -12.10 -3.62
N SER A 20 -15.22 -11.20 -3.85
CA SER A 20 -16.24 -11.40 -4.87
C SER A 20 -15.63 -11.25 -6.27
N THR A 21 -15.83 -12.22 -7.16
CA THR A 21 -15.36 -12.14 -8.55
C THR A 21 -16.10 -11.11 -9.38
N GLN A 22 -17.31 -10.72 -9.00
CA GLN A 22 -18.13 -9.76 -9.74
C GLN A 22 -17.81 -8.32 -9.37
N THR A 23 -17.67 -8.03 -8.07
CA THR A 23 -17.49 -6.66 -7.57
C THR A 23 -16.04 -6.38 -7.18
N GLY A 24 -15.25 -7.41 -6.86
CA GLY A 24 -13.90 -7.25 -6.32
C GLY A 24 -13.88 -6.96 -4.81
N ASP A 25 -15.05 -6.94 -4.17
CA ASP A 25 -15.16 -6.62 -2.76
C ASP A 25 -14.64 -7.75 -1.88
N PHE A 26 -14.09 -7.37 -0.74
CA PHE A 26 -13.70 -8.30 0.30
C PHE A 26 -14.94 -8.97 0.91
N VAL A 27 -14.96 -10.28 0.97
CA VAL A 27 -16.08 -11.07 1.52
C VAL A 27 -15.80 -11.54 2.93
N GLN A 28 -14.64 -12.18 3.14
CA GLN A 28 -14.31 -12.82 4.41
C GLN A 28 -12.81 -13.01 4.57
N GLU A 29 -12.33 -12.92 5.80
CA GLU A 29 -10.99 -13.36 6.21
C GLU A 29 -11.09 -14.69 6.97
N PHE A 30 -10.14 -15.57 6.67
CA PHE A 30 -10.08 -16.89 7.28
C PHE A 30 -9.19 -16.88 8.53
N GLU A 31 -9.38 -17.85 9.39
CA GLU A 31 -8.58 -18.02 10.61
C GLU A 31 -7.09 -18.07 10.30
N ASN A 32 -6.33 -17.26 11.05
CA ASN A 32 -4.88 -17.12 10.92
C ASN A 32 -4.14 -18.41 11.30
N ILE A 33 -2.99 -18.62 10.64
CA ILE A 33 -2.04 -19.68 10.96
C ILE A 33 -0.69 -19.08 11.35
N ASP A 34 0.06 -19.73 12.22
CA ASP A 34 1.38 -19.27 12.68
C ASP A 34 2.46 -19.28 11.58
N ARG A 35 2.22 -19.97 10.46
CA ARG A 35 3.17 -20.18 9.39
C ARG A 35 2.67 -19.70 8.04
N ARG A 36 3.61 -19.39 7.16
CA ARG A 36 3.31 -18.96 5.79
C ARG A 36 2.65 -20.08 4.99
N ILE A 37 1.62 -19.75 4.23
CA ILE A 37 0.91 -20.66 3.33
C ILE A 37 1.68 -20.75 2.01
N SER A 38 2.05 -21.96 1.58
CA SER A 38 2.75 -22.23 0.32
C SER A 38 1.81 -22.44 -0.87
N GLY A 39 0.58 -22.90 -0.63
CA GLY A 39 -0.40 -23.12 -1.69
C GLY A 39 -1.76 -23.52 -1.13
N ILE A 40 -2.78 -23.30 -1.94
CA ILE A 40 -4.17 -23.65 -1.63
C ILE A 40 -4.80 -24.44 -2.77
N VAL A 41 -5.65 -25.40 -2.44
CA VAL A 41 -6.42 -26.19 -3.41
C VAL A 41 -7.81 -26.46 -2.83
N PRO A 42 -8.89 -26.43 -3.63
CA PRO A 42 -10.21 -26.85 -3.15
C PRO A 42 -10.22 -28.35 -2.80
N TYR A 43 -11.00 -28.71 -1.79
CA TYR A 43 -11.14 -30.13 -1.40
C TYR A 43 -11.80 -30.93 -2.53
N PRO A 44 -11.26 -32.11 -2.90
CA PRO A 44 -11.73 -32.86 -4.07
C PRO A 44 -13.19 -33.32 -4.02
N ASP A 45 -13.71 -33.60 -2.84
CA ASP A 45 -15.03 -34.21 -2.64
C ASP A 45 -16.11 -33.21 -2.20
N GLY A 46 -15.75 -31.92 -2.04
CA GLY A 46 -16.69 -30.88 -1.62
C GLY A 46 -16.24 -29.45 -1.89
N PHE A 47 -17.17 -28.61 -2.34
CA PHE A 47 -16.89 -27.22 -2.63
C PHE A 47 -16.87 -26.29 -1.40
N ASN A 48 -17.17 -26.82 -0.22
CA ASN A 48 -17.30 -26.02 1.00
C ASN A 48 -16.00 -25.98 1.84
N THR A 49 -14.94 -26.65 1.39
CA THR A 49 -13.69 -26.73 2.14
C THR A 49 -12.51 -26.42 1.23
N VAL A 50 -11.60 -25.56 1.71
CA VAL A 50 -10.32 -25.25 1.07
C VAL A 50 -9.20 -25.84 1.92
N ILE A 51 -8.22 -26.49 1.25
CA ILE A 51 -7.02 -27.01 1.89
C ILE A 51 -5.87 -26.09 1.60
N GLY A 52 -5.13 -25.70 2.61
CA GLY A 52 -3.87 -25.00 2.45
C GLY A 52 -2.72 -25.77 3.08
N CYS A 53 -1.58 -25.72 2.42
CA CYS A 53 -0.34 -26.29 2.91
C CYS A 53 0.58 -25.18 3.38
N THR A 54 1.13 -25.31 4.58
CA THR A 54 2.14 -24.39 5.11
C THR A 54 3.55 -24.80 4.65
N ASP A 55 4.49 -23.89 4.81
CA ASP A 55 5.90 -24.10 4.44
C ASP A 55 6.59 -25.25 5.19
N ASN A 56 6.07 -25.64 6.36
CA ASN A 56 6.55 -26.77 7.16
C ASN A 56 5.77 -28.07 6.90
N GLY A 57 4.81 -28.09 5.96
CA GLY A 57 4.04 -29.27 5.58
C GLY A 57 2.84 -29.57 6.47
N GLN A 58 2.31 -28.61 7.19
CA GLN A 58 1.03 -28.75 7.87
C GLN A 58 -0.11 -28.43 6.90
N LEU A 59 -1.08 -29.33 6.79
CA LEU A 59 -2.32 -29.13 6.04
C LEU A 59 -3.39 -28.57 6.97
N ASN A 60 -4.01 -27.46 6.56
CA ASN A 60 -5.12 -26.83 7.24
C ASN A 60 -6.35 -26.85 6.34
N PHE A 61 -7.48 -27.23 6.90
CA PHE A 61 -8.75 -27.35 6.22
C PHE A 61 -9.68 -26.26 6.73
N TRP A 62 -10.03 -25.30 5.88
CA TRP A 62 -10.95 -24.23 6.25
C TRP A 62 -12.33 -24.51 5.66
N SER A 63 -13.36 -24.22 6.44
CA SER A 63 -14.74 -24.14 5.94
C SER A 63 -14.92 -22.82 5.18
N CYS A 64 -15.38 -22.89 3.93
CA CYS A 64 -15.64 -21.70 3.11
C CYS A 64 -16.78 -20.82 3.66
N GLN A 65 -17.67 -21.36 4.47
CA GLN A 65 -18.81 -20.63 5.02
C GLN A 65 -18.44 -19.87 6.30
N SER A 66 -17.73 -20.53 7.22
CA SER A 66 -17.40 -19.95 8.53
C SER A 66 -16.00 -19.33 8.60
N GLY A 67 -15.12 -19.65 7.65
CA GLY A 67 -13.72 -19.22 7.67
C GLY A 67 -12.86 -19.88 8.76
N ILE A 68 -13.41 -20.82 9.54
CA ILE A 68 -12.75 -21.46 10.66
C ILE A 68 -12.02 -22.74 10.20
N ILE A 69 -10.91 -23.04 10.84
CA ILE A 69 -10.16 -24.28 10.60
C ILE A 69 -10.94 -25.47 11.19
N THR A 70 -11.36 -26.38 10.33
CA THR A 70 -12.10 -27.58 10.73
C THR A 70 -11.19 -28.75 11.09
N LYS A 71 -10.04 -28.88 10.41
CA LYS A 71 -9.08 -29.97 10.61
C LYS A 71 -7.66 -29.46 10.37
N LYS A 72 -6.72 -29.89 11.22
CA LYS A 72 -5.27 -29.73 11.02
C LYS A 72 -4.63 -31.11 10.88
N LEU A 73 -3.81 -31.28 9.85
CA LEU A 73 -3.11 -32.53 9.59
C LEU A 73 -1.61 -32.24 9.41
N ASN A 74 -0.79 -32.81 10.28
CA ASN A 74 0.65 -32.70 10.16
C ASN A 74 1.20 -33.80 9.30
N LEU A 75 1.85 -33.49 8.21
CA LEU A 75 2.53 -34.43 7.36
C LEU A 75 3.87 -34.80 8.01
N ASN A 76 4.10 -36.12 8.19
CA ASN A 76 5.34 -36.62 8.81
C ASN A 76 6.48 -36.56 7.79
N PHE A 77 7.26 -35.49 7.84
CA PHE A 77 8.54 -35.38 7.13
C PHE A 77 9.62 -36.11 7.95
N TYR A 78 10.36 -36.99 7.30
CA TYR A 78 11.48 -37.67 7.93
C TYR A 78 12.69 -36.78 8.22
N SER A 79 12.69 -35.52 7.76
CA SER A 79 13.72 -34.53 8.09
C SER A 79 13.10 -33.23 8.53
N LYS A 80 13.01 -33.03 9.84
CA LYS A 80 12.51 -31.77 10.44
C LYS A 80 13.44 -30.55 10.22
N GLU A 81 14.61 -30.72 9.66
CA GLU A 81 15.61 -29.68 9.53
C GLU A 81 15.76 -29.24 8.07
N TYR A 82 15.47 -27.97 7.78
CA TYR A 82 15.89 -27.22 6.58
C TYR A 82 15.15 -27.47 5.25
N ALA A 83 13.98 -28.05 5.24
CA ALA A 83 13.20 -28.19 4.01
C ALA A 83 11.94 -27.32 4.04
N LYS A 84 11.85 -26.32 3.14
CA LYS A 84 10.61 -25.56 2.91
C LYS A 84 9.84 -26.16 1.74
N VAL A 85 8.54 -26.35 1.90
CA VAL A 85 7.63 -26.80 0.84
C VAL A 85 7.60 -25.72 -0.26
N LYS A 86 7.89 -26.12 -1.51
CA LYS A 86 7.86 -25.21 -2.66
C LYS A 86 6.54 -25.28 -3.42
N THR A 87 6.04 -26.49 -3.68
CA THR A 87 4.76 -26.67 -4.40
C THR A 87 3.88 -27.68 -3.70
N PHE A 88 2.57 -27.47 -3.84
CA PHE A 88 1.53 -28.29 -3.23
C PHE A 88 0.43 -28.55 -4.26
N HIS A 89 0.11 -29.85 -4.51
CA HIS A 89 -0.90 -30.26 -5.47
C HIS A 89 -1.69 -31.46 -4.92
N ILE A 90 -2.92 -31.63 -5.41
CA ILE A 90 -3.72 -32.81 -5.11
C ILE A 90 -3.79 -33.71 -6.35
N VAL A 91 -3.35 -34.96 -6.20
CA VAL A 91 -3.30 -35.96 -7.25
C VAL A 91 -4.46 -36.95 -7.05
N LYS A 92 -5.30 -37.12 -8.06
CA LYS A 92 -6.37 -38.09 -8.09
C LYS A 92 -5.90 -39.37 -8.81
N TYR A 93 -6.21 -40.51 -8.27
CA TYR A 93 -5.94 -41.78 -8.91
C TYR A 93 -7.03 -42.80 -8.58
N ARG A 94 -7.22 -43.75 -9.50
CA ARG A 94 -8.15 -44.88 -9.30
C ARG A 94 -7.40 -46.09 -8.79
N ASN A 95 -7.85 -46.63 -7.68
CA ASN A 95 -7.34 -47.90 -7.16
C ASN A 95 -7.73 -49.07 -8.07
N ALA A 96 -7.07 -50.20 -7.90
CA ALA A 96 -7.38 -51.46 -8.61
C ALA A 96 -8.88 -51.88 -8.48
N ILE A 97 -9.57 -51.39 -7.47
CA ILE A 97 -11.00 -51.65 -7.19
C ILE A 97 -11.90 -50.56 -7.89
N GLY A 98 -11.33 -49.62 -8.65
CA GLY A 98 -12.08 -48.55 -9.33
C GLY A 98 -12.49 -47.39 -8.43
N LYS A 99 -12.16 -47.38 -7.15
CA LYS A 99 -12.45 -46.28 -6.23
C LYS A 99 -11.46 -45.13 -6.44
N GLU A 100 -11.98 -43.90 -6.57
CA GLU A 100 -11.15 -42.71 -6.66
C GLU A 100 -10.58 -42.36 -5.28
N ASN A 101 -9.27 -42.24 -5.21
CA ASN A 101 -8.54 -41.78 -4.03
C ASN A 101 -7.76 -40.52 -4.36
N SER A 102 -7.61 -39.64 -3.37
CA SER A 102 -6.89 -38.35 -3.51
C SER A 102 -5.65 -38.40 -2.61
N GLN A 103 -4.50 -38.13 -3.19
CA GLN A 103 -3.24 -37.96 -2.49
C GLN A 103 -2.70 -36.55 -2.61
N VAL A 104 -1.91 -36.13 -1.63
CA VAL A 104 -1.23 -34.84 -1.62
C VAL A 104 0.18 -35.00 -2.12
N LEU A 105 0.53 -34.30 -3.16
CA LEU A 105 1.90 -34.15 -3.66
C LEU A 105 2.54 -32.91 -3.07
N ILE A 106 3.68 -33.09 -2.42
CA ILE A 106 4.50 -32.00 -1.92
C ILE A 106 5.89 -32.11 -2.50
N THR A 107 6.45 -30.98 -2.89
CA THR A 107 7.83 -30.93 -3.37
C THR A 107 8.68 -29.98 -2.56
N TYR A 108 9.92 -30.37 -2.32
CA TYR A 108 10.89 -29.53 -1.63
C TYR A 108 12.33 -29.82 -2.06
N ILE A 109 13.22 -28.88 -1.78
CA ILE A 109 14.67 -29.04 -1.93
C ILE A 109 15.29 -29.00 -0.53
N LYS A 110 16.13 -29.98 -0.21
CA LYS A 110 16.89 -29.96 1.04
C LYS A 110 18.15 -29.08 0.87
N LYS A 111 18.41 -28.15 1.80
CA LYS A 111 19.65 -27.35 1.80
C LYS A 111 20.88 -28.28 1.75
N GLY A 112 21.78 -28.02 0.80
CA GLY A 112 23.01 -28.81 0.62
C GLY A 112 22.86 -30.05 -0.26
N ASN A 113 21.67 -30.38 -0.74
CA ASN A 113 21.45 -31.49 -1.68
C ASN A 113 20.88 -30.97 -3.00
N ASN A 114 21.53 -31.38 -4.10
CA ASN A 114 21.05 -31.06 -5.43
C ASN A 114 19.97 -32.06 -5.89
N LYS A 115 18.92 -32.21 -5.08
CA LYS A 115 17.81 -33.13 -5.38
C LYS A 115 16.48 -32.47 -5.07
N ILE A 116 15.51 -32.65 -5.96
CA ILE A 116 14.10 -32.38 -5.70
C ILE A 116 13.51 -33.65 -5.08
N TYR A 117 12.89 -33.52 -3.93
CA TYR A 117 12.13 -34.56 -3.30
C TYR A 117 10.65 -34.38 -3.62
N LEU A 118 10.02 -35.45 -4.11
CA LEU A 118 8.58 -35.52 -4.37
C LEU A 118 7.99 -36.54 -3.40
N LEU A 119 7.11 -36.09 -2.55
CA LEU A 119 6.45 -36.94 -1.55
C LEU A 119 4.95 -36.94 -1.82
N LEU A 120 4.40 -38.19 -1.81
CA LEU A 120 2.97 -38.43 -1.89
C LEU A 120 2.44 -38.83 -0.53
N PHE A 121 1.48 -38.11 -0.01
CA PHE A 121 0.83 -38.35 1.26
C PHE A 121 -0.64 -38.67 1.06
N ASP A 122 -1.17 -39.54 1.91
CA ASP A 122 -2.60 -39.75 1.99
C ASP A 122 -3.30 -38.53 2.58
N LEU A 123 -4.39 -38.06 1.96
CA LEU A 123 -5.15 -36.92 2.41
C LEU A 123 -5.92 -37.19 3.71
N GLN A 124 -6.24 -38.44 4.01
CA GLN A 124 -6.99 -38.79 5.21
C GLN A 124 -6.11 -38.93 6.45
N ASP A 125 -5.02 -39.69 6.33
CA ASP A 125 -4.15 -40.05 7.45
C ASP A 125 -2.84 -39.24 7.52
N GLY A 126 -2.45 -38.57 6.47
CA GLY A 126 -1.19 -37.83 6.40
C GLY A 126 0.05 -38.74 6.36
N ARG A 127 -0.11 -40.04 6.06
CA ARG A 127 1.00 -40.99 5.93
C ARG A 127 1.67 -40.81 4.58
N CYS A 128 3.01 -40.88 4.58
CA CYS A 128 3.76 -40.86 3.34
C CYS A 128 3.59 -42.21 2.61
N CYS A 129 2.95 -42.14 1.43
CA CYS A 129 2.71 -43.31 0.61
C CYS A 129 3.91 -43.65 -0.28
N LYS A 130 4.49 -42.65 -0.91
CA LYS A 130 5.60 -42.80 -1.87
C LYS A 130 6.57 -41.63 -1.82
N THR A 131 7.84 -41.94 -2.10
CA THR A 131 8.90 -40.94 -2.21
C THR A 131 9.65 -41.11 -3.54
N ALA A 132 9.89 -40.00 -4.23
CA ALA A 132 10.75 -39.94 -5.38
C ALA A 132 11.73 -38.80 -5.26
N PHE A 133 12.82 -38.88 -6.01
CA PHE A 133 13.75 -37.76 -6.11
C PHE A 133 14.30 -37.61 -7.54
N ILE A 134 14.56 -36.39 -7.92
CA ILE A 134 15.18 -36.02 -9.20
C ILE A 134 16.44 -35.21 -8.90
N PHE A 135 17.54 -35.55 -9.59
CA PHE A 135 18.77 -34.79 -9.49
C PHE A 135 18.64 -33.49 -10.26
N ILE A 136 19.07 -32.38 -9.68
CA ILE A 136 18.98 -31.05 -10.26
C ILE A 136 20.36 -30.38 -10.32
N LYS A 137 20.54 -29.55 -11.34
CA LYS A 137 21.71 -28.66 -11.47
C LYS A 137 21.42 -27.30 -10.87
N ASN A 138 20.20 -26.76 -11.12
CA ASN A 138 19.73 -25.47 -10.65
C ASN A 138 18.59 -25.63 -9.65
N PRO A 139 18.42 -24.73 -8.68
CA PRO A 139 17.34 -24.80 -7.69
C PRO A 139 15.95 -24.48 -8.23
N GLU A 140 15.85 -23.97 -9.46
CA GLU A 140 14.57 -23.64 -10.10
C GLU A 140 14.00 -24.86 -10.80
N TYR A 141 12.73 -25.15 -10.49
CA TYR A 141 11.95 -26.19 -11.12
C TYR A 141 10.46 -25.87 -11.06
N TYR A 142 9.72 -26.45 -11.98
CA TYR A 142 8.27 -26.27 -12.10
C TYR A 142 7.60 -27.63 -12.07
N VAL A 143 6.48 -27.73 -11.35
CA VAL A 143 5.71 -28.96 -11.18
C VAL A 143 4.25 -28.68 -11.44
N ASP A 144 3.59 -29.54 -12.17
CA ASP A 144 2.15 -29.52 -12.36
C ASP A 144 1.58 -30.91 -12.58
N ILE A 145 0.27 -31.02 -12.64
CA ILE A 145 -0.48 -32.27 -12.76
C ILE A 145 -1.16 -32.32 -14.13
N ILE A 146 -0.99 -33.41 -14.83
CA ILE A 146 -1.71 -33.71 -16.07
C ILE A 146 -2.87 -34.65 -15.76
N GLY A 147 -4.05 -34.34 -16.32
CA GLY A 147 -5.18 -35.24 -16.32
C GLY A 147 -4.91 -36.44 -17.25
N ASN A 148 -5.36 -37.62 -16.84
CA ASN A 148 -5.36 -38.80 -17.66
C ASN A 148 -6.59 -39.65 -17.27
N HIS A 149 -7.75 -39.26 -17.77
CA HIS A 149 -9.03 -39.96 -17.58
C HIS A 149 -9.25 -40.53 -16.15
N GLY A 150 -8.87 -39.76 -15.12
CA GLY A 150 -8.98 -40.11 -13.70
C GLY A 150 -7.72 -40.67 -13.03
N ASN A 151 -6.63 -40.84 -13.78
CA ASN A 151 -5.30 -41.19 -13.24
C ASN A 151 -4.35 -40.02 -13.53
N ASN A 152 -4.16 -39.12 -12.57
CA ASN A 152 -3.33 -37.97 -12.77
C ASN A 152 -1.85 -38.36 -12.86
N LEU A 153 -1.15 -37.75 -13.79
CA LEU A 153 0.30 -37.83 -13.93
C LEU A 153 0.94 -36.57 -13.35
N VAL A 154 2.12 -36.72 -12.77
CA VAL A 154 2.92 -35.59 -12.27
C VAL A 154 4.00 -35.27 -13.28
N VAL A 155 4.14 -33.98 -13.60
CA VAL A 155 5.18 -33.52 -14.51
C VAL A 155 6.09 -32.56 -13.79
N VAL A 156 7.39 -32.79 -13.94
CA VAL A 156 8.44 -31.93 -13.39
C VAL A 156 9.32 -31.44 -14.53
N LEU A 157 9.40 -30.13 -14.66
CA LEU A 157 10.26 -29.45 -15.61
C LEU A 157 11.46 -28.84 -14.87
N HIS A 158 12.62 -29.26 -15.23
CA HIS A 158 13.87 -28.77 -14.67
C HIS A 158 14.90 -28.56 -15.77
N ASP A 159 15.48 -27.38 -15.85
CA ASP A 159 16.35 -26.95 -16.95
C ASP A 159 15.72 -27.25 -18.32
N THR A 160 16.28 -28.19 -19.06
CA THR A 160 15.77 -28.65 -20.37
C THR A 160 15.07 -30.01 -20.29
N ASP A 161 14.94 -30.58 -19.14
CA ASP A 161 14.45 -31.94 -18.93
C ASP A 161 13.01 -31.95 -18.40
N LEU A 162 12.15 -32.61 -19.13
CA LEU A 162 10.75 -32.83 -18.77
C LEU A 162 10.58 -34.27 -18.26
N HIS A 163 10.39 -34.43 -16.97
CA HIS A 163 10.16 -35.70 -16.30
C HIS A 163 8.66 -35.97 -16.15
N ILE A 164 8.21 -37.13 -16.56
CA ILE A 164 6.82 -37.58 -16.37
C ILE A 164 6.83 -38.71 -15.37
N LEU A 165 6.03 -38.56 -14.34
CA LEU A 165 5.96 -39.46 -13.21
C LEU A 165 4.54 -40.01 -13.09
N ASN A 166 4.40 -41.31 -12.96
CA ASN A 166 3.12 -41.94 -12.71
C ASN A 166 2.99 -42.32 -11.23
N PRO A 167 2.11 -41.66 -10.46
CA PRO A 167 1.93 -41.93 -9.03
C PRO A 167 1.41 -43.34 -8.74
N SER A 168 0.70 -43.97 -9.69
CA SER A 168 0.14 -45.33 -9.52
C SER A 168 1.17 -46.43 -9.71
N ARG A 169 2.20 -46.21 -10.57
CA ARG A 169 3.31 -47.16 -10.86
C ARG A 169 4.60 -46.68 -10.18
N ASN A 170 5.70 -47.39 -10.42
CA ASN A 170 7.00 -46.93 -9.93
C ASN A 170 7.47 -45.71 -10.71
N LEU A 171 7.48 -44.64 -10.09
CA LEU A 171 7.66 -43.24 -10.14
C LEU A 171 8.29 -42.55 -11.36
N VAL A 172 9.15 -43.09 -12.17
CA VAL A 172 9.76 -42.40 -13.32
C VAL A 172 9.41 -43.19 -14.59
N ASP A 173 8.43 -42.65 -15.35
CA ASP A 173 8.01 -43.36 -16.57
C ASP A 173 8.74 -42.84 -17.80
N LYS A 174 9.05 -41.53 -17.89
CA LYS A 174 9.72 -40.97 -19.09
C LYS A 174 10.40 -39.62 -18.89
N LEU A 175 11.48 -39.46 -19.69
CA LEU A 175 12.23 -38.20 -19.77
C LEU A 175 12.24 -37.70 -21.20
N HIS A 176 11.86 -36.44 -21.40
CA HIS A 176 11.97 -35.74 -22.69
C HIS A 176 12.85 -34.51 -22.56
N LYS A 177 13.64 -34.22 -23.60
CA LYS A 177 14.41 -32.98 -23.70
C LYS A 177 13.64 -31.90 -24.42
N THR A 178 13.47 -30.74 -23.77
CA THR A 178 12.63 -29.66 -24.26
C THR A 178 13.22 -28.87 -25.39
N GLY A 179 14.52 -28.88 -25.62
CA GLY A 179 15.06 -28.19 -26.74
C GLY A 179 16.54 -27.86 -26.77
N LYS A 180 16.91 -26.92 -27.63
CA LYS A 180 18.29 -26.51 -27.88
C LYS A 180 18.86 -25.73 -26.69
N THR A 181 20.15 -25.87 -26.48
CA THR A 181 20.93 -25.05 -25.55
C THR A 181 20.65 -23.55 -25.75
N GLY A 182 20.26 -22.84 -24.68
CA GLY A 182 20.03 -21.38 -24.69
C GLY A 182 18.56 -20.96 -24.47
N ARG A 183 17.61 -21.88 -24.33
CA ARG A 183 16.23 -21.57 -23.97
C ARG A 183 15.95 -22.07 -22.57
N ILE A 184 15.68 -21.16 -21.66
CA ILE A 184 15.37 -21.48 -20.27
C ILE A 184 13.85 -21.61 -20.17
N PRO A 185 13.30 -22.75 -19.71
CA PRO A 185 11.90 -22.87 -19.42
C PRO A 185 11.52 -21.99 -18.22
N THR A 186 10.35 -21.36 -18.28
CA THR A 186 9.88 -20.41 -17.27
C THR A 186 8.61 -20.85 -16.58
N CYS A 187 7.80 -21.69 -17.20
CA CYS A 187 6.55 -22.16 -16.63
C CYS A 187 6.10 -23.49 -17.28
N ILE A 188 5.19 -24.18 -16.59
CA ILE A 188 4.57 -25.43 -17.05
C ILE A 188 3.10 -25.42 -16.69
N ALA A 189 2.27 -26.02 -17.54
CA ALA A 189 0.86 -26.28 -17.23
C ALA A 189 0.45 -27.64 -17.79
N GLY A 190 -0.20 -28.45 -16.97
CA GLY A 190 -0.78 -29.72 -17.36
C GLY A 190 -2.18 -29.56 -17.92
N HIS A 191 -2.51 -30.32 -18.96
CA HIS A 191 -3.87 -30.35 -19.49
C HIS A 191 -4.80 -31.10 -18.50
N PRO A 192 -6.04 -30.62 -18.27
CA PRO A 192 -6.92 -31.20 -17.25
C PRO A 192 -7.43 -32.60 -17.56
N GLU A 193 -7.55 -33.00 -18.82
CA GLU A 193 -8.14 -34.27 -19.23
C GLU A 193 -7.19 -35.16 -20.06
N ASP A 194 -6.49 -34.56 -21.04
CA ASP A 194 -5.61 -35.26 -21.97
C ASP A 194 -4.18 -35.41 -21.46
N GLU A 195 -3.46 -36.39 -21.99
CA GLU A 195 -2.02 -36.58 -21.75
C GLU A 195 -1.19 -35.56 -22.52
N CYS A 196 -1.39 -34.28 -22.22
CA CYS A 196 -0.60 -33.24 -22.83
C CYS A 196 -0.18 -32.18 -21.81
N VAL A 197 0.92 -31.51 -22.10
CA VAL A 197 1.52 -30.47 -21.26
C VAL A 197 2.00 -29.29 -22.09
N ALA A 198 1.80 -28.11 -21.59
CA ALA A 198 2.33 -26.87 -22.15
C ALA A 198 3.54 -26.40 -21.36
N THR A 199 4.59 -26.00 -22.05
CA THR A 199 5.80 -25.43 -21.45
C THR A 199 6.07 -24.06 -22.07
N GLY A 200 6.29 -23.05 -21.22
CA GLY A 200 6.72 -21.71 -21.64
C GLY A 200 8.24 -21.56 -21.53
N ASP A 201 8.81 -20.74 -22.39
CA ASP A 201 10.24 -20.45 -22.36
C ASP A 201 10.57 -18.95 -22.26
N SER A 202 11.82 -18.64 -21.96
CA SER A 202 12.34 -17.27 -21.85
C SER A 202 12.29 -16.50 -23.18
N THR A 203 12.04 -17.16 -24.31
CA THR A 203 11.94 -16.55 -25.62
C THR A 203 10.50 -16.22 -26.05
N GLY A 204 9.51 -16.39 -25.14
CA GLY A 204 8.11 -16.09 -25.42
C GLY A 204 7.37 -17.18 -26.18
N ARG A 205 7.94 -18.36 -26.33
CA ARG A 205 7.30 -19.50 -26.98
C ARG A 205 6.59 -20.37 -25.96
N VAL A 206 5.44 -20.88 -26.35
CA VAL A 206 4.72 -21.93 -25.66
C VAL A 206 4.73 -23.17 -26.51
N VAL A 207 5.20 -24.30 -25.98
CA VAL A 207 5.26 -25.57 -26.67
C VAL A 207 4.26 -26.52 -26.00
N LEU A 208 3.27 -26.94 -26.75
CA LEU A 208 2.31 -27.97 -26.34
C LEU A 208 2.81 -29.35 -26.77
N TRP A 209 3.01 -30.21 -25.79
CA TRP A 209 3.49 -31.58 -25.96
C TRP A 209 2.30 -32.53 -25.88
N LYS A 210 2.09 -33.32 -26.93
CA LYS A 210 1.05 -34.36 -26.99
C LYS A 210 1.68 -35.74 -27.15
N ASN A 211 0.95 -36.76 -26.76
CA ASN A 211 1.42 -38.19 -26.84
C ASN A 211 2.73 -38.40 -26.07
N LEU A 212 2.72 -38.00 -24.80
CA LEU A 212 3.92 -37.96 -23.96
C LEU A 212 4.64 -39.28 -23.80
N PHE A 213 3.94 -40.43 -23.92
CA PHE A 213 4.54 -41.75 -23.78
C PHE A 213 5.18 -42.29 -25.06
N GLN A 214 5.04 -41.63 -26.19
CA GLN A 214 5.74 -42.01 -27.41
C GLN A 214 7.23 -41.65 -27.33
N THR A 215 8.04 -42.29 -28.15
CA THR A 215 9.48 -42.02 -28.25
C THR A 215 9.75 -40.62 -28.74
N ARG A 216 8.88 -40.09 -29.62
CA ARG A 216 8.91 -38.70 -30.11
C ARG A 216 7.55 -38.09 -29.90
N PRO A 217 7.35 -37.27 -28.86
CA PRO A 217 6.09 -36.58 -28.63
C PRO A 217 5.82 -35.55 -29.72
N HIS A 218 4.55 -35.37 -30.05
CA HIS A 218 4.13 -34.30 -30.97
C HIS A 218 4.27 -32.95 -30.29
N LYS A 219 4.87 -32.00 -30.98
CA LYS A 219 5.12 -30.64 -30.48
C LYS A 219 4.37 -29.62 -31.34
N ALA A 220 3.40 -28.92 -30.75
CA ALA A 220 2.77 -27.74 -31.37
C ALA A 220 3.34 -26.47 -30.73
N VAL A 221 3.77 -25.53 -31.56
CA VAL A 221 4.39 -24.28 -31.07
C VAL A 221 3.41 -23.13 -31.22
N TYR A 222 3.17 -22.44 -30.14
CA TYR A 222 2.37 -21.21 -30.06
C TYR A 222 3.34 -20.06 -29.75
N HIS A 223 3.41 -19.07 -30.62
CA HIS A 223 4.36 -17.98 -30.46
C HIS A 223 3.68 -16.64 -30.75
N TRP A 224 3.63 -15.80 -29.75
CA TRP A 224 3.20 -14.41 -29.84
C TRP A 224 3.99 -13.51 -28.88
N HIS A 225 4.30 -14.01 -27.66
CA HIS A 225 5.07 -13.27 -26.71
C HIS A 225 6.51 -13.04 -27.19
N THR A 226 7.05 -11.84 -26.94
CA THR A 226 8.44 -11.47 -27.22
C THR A 226 9.28 -11.57 -25.95
N LEU A 227 8.66 -11.39 -24.80
CA LEU A 227 9.25 -11.51 -23.46
C LEU A 227 8.98 -12.92 -22.89
N PRO A 228 9.64 -13.31 -21.77
CA PRO A 228 9.40 -14.58 -21.13
C PRO A 228 7.93 -14.80 -20.80
N VAL A 229 7.42 -15.99 -21.08
CA VAL A 229 6.10 -16.41 -20.63
C VAL A 229 6.17 -16.70 -19.14
N THR A 230 5.40 -16.00 -18.34
CA THR A 230 5.44 -16.14 -16.87
C THR A 230 4.53 -17.24 -16.35
N GLU A 231 3.35 -17.39 -16.96
CA GLU A 231 2.36 -18.38 -16.51
C GLU A 231 1.49 -18.87 -17.69
N ILE A 232 1.06 -20.13 -17.60
CA ILE A 232 0.16 -20.77 -18.54
C ILE A 232 -0.97 -21.42 -17.73
N ALA A 233 -2.21 -21.32 -18.21
CA ALA A 233 -3.35 -22.00 -17.60
C ALA A 233 -4.28 -22.59 -18.67
N PHE A 234 -4.77 -23.80 -18.48
CA PHE A 234 -5.79 -24.42 -19.32
C PHE A 234 -7.19 -24.17 -18.79
N SER A 235 -8.15 -23.99 -19.71
CA SER A 235 -9.56 -24.07 -19.36
C SER A 235 -9.89 -25.45 -18.81
N LYS A 236 -10.92 -25.56 -17.97
CA LYS A 236 -11.32 -26.84 -17.34
C LYS A 236 -11.66 -27.91 -18.39
N THR A 237 -12.19 -27.51 -19.53
CA THR A 237 -12.51 -28.37 -20.67
C THR A 237 -11.29 -28.68 -21.55
N GLY A 238 -10.15 -28.07 -21.30
CA GLY A 238 -8.96 -28.25 -22.14
C GLY A 238 -9.02 -27.60 -23.51
N ALA A 239 -10.16 -27.03 -23.93
CA ALA A 239 -10.32 -26.44 -25.28
C ALA A 239 -9.53 -25.15 -25.50
N HIS A 240 -9.26 -24.41 -24.42
CA HIS A 240 -8.53 -23.15 -24.48
C HIS A 240 -7.34 -23.16 -23.53
N MET A 241 -6.31 -22.44 -23.96
CA MET A 241 -5.12 -22.17 -23.18
C MET A 241 -4.96 -20.67 -23.04
N TYR A 242 -4.64 -20.19 -21.86
CA TYR A 242 -4.34 -18.79 -21.56
C TYR A 242 -2.86 -18.65 -21.21
N THR A 243 -2.21 -17.62 -21.75
CA THR A 243 -0.79 -17.36 -21.50
C THR A 243 -0.58 -15.90 -21.14
N GLY A 244 0.31 -15.67 -20.19
CA GLY A 244 0.69 -14.33 -19.74
C GLY A 244 2.20 -14.16 -19.71
N GLY A 245 2.65 -12.93 -19.90
CA GLY A 245 4.06 -12.58 -19.93
C GLY A 245 4.32 -11.13 -19.51
N GLY A 246 5.55 -10.68 -19.75
CA GLY A 246 6.02 -9.35 -19.42
C GLY A 246 5.37 -8.23 -20.26
N GLU A 247 4.71 -8.55 -21.37
CA GLU A 247 4.04 -7.59 -22.26
C GLU A 247 2.75 -7.00 -21.69
N CYS A 248 2.33 -7.44 -20.49
CA CYS A 248 1.08 -7.01 -19.86
C CYS A 248 -0.18 -7.37 -20.67
N VAL A 249 -0.14 -8.45 -21.44
CA VAL A 249 -1.25 -8.91 -22.28
C VAL A 249 -1.56 -10.37 -21.96
N LEU A 250 -2.85 -10.65 -21.73
CA LEU A 250 -3.35 -12.01 -21.62
C LEU A 250 -3.77 -12.50 -23.01
N VAL A 251 -3.18 -13.61 -23.44
CA VAL A 251 -3.48 -14.23 -24.72
C VAL A 251 -4.30 -15.50 -24.50
N LYS A 252 -5.44 -15.61 -25.17
CA LYS A 252 -6.28 -16.82 -25.21
C LYS A 252 -6.03 -17.53 -26.54
N TRP A 253 -5.69 -18.80 -26.47
CA TRP A 253 -5.45 -19.69 -27.60
C TRP A 253 -6.55 -20.74 -27.70
N THR A 254 -6.95 -21.08 -28.90
CA THR A 254 -7.75 -22.28 -29.19
C THR A 254 -6.81 -23.46 -29.47
N ILE A 255 -6.98 -24.56 -28.74
CA ILE A 255 -6.12 -25.73 -28.90
C ILE A 255 -6.47 -26.47 -30.18
N GLY A 256 -5.47 -26.75 -31.01
CA GLY A 256 -5.65 -27.37 -32.32
C GLY A 256 -5.51 -26.39 -33.46
N THR A 257 -5.80 -25.13 -33.28
CA THR A 257 -5.66 -24.05 -34.26
C THR A 257 -4.71 -22.95 -33.74
N PRO A 258 -3.39 -23.11 -33.90
CA PRO A 258 -2.42 -22.15 -33.34
C PRO A 258 -2.55 -20.72 -33.87
N LEU A 259 -3.24 -20.54 -34.97
CA LEU A 259 -3.51 -19.23 -35.61
C LEU A 259 -4.65 -18.49 -34.91
N GLU A 260 -5.60 -19.22 -34.30
CA GLU A 260 -6.72 -18.60 -33.61
C GLU A 260 -6.28 -18.18 -32.20
N LYS A 261 -6.02 -16.91 -32.08
CA LYS A 261 -5.65 -16.25 -30.83
C LYS A 261 -6.49 -15.01 -30.61
N SER A 262 -6.78 -14.73 -29.37
CA SER A 262 -7.48 -13.53 -28.98
C SER A 262 -6.80 -12.88 -27.79
N PHE A 263 -6.83 -11.56 -27.77
CA PHE A 263 -6.09 -10.75 -26.80
C PHE A 263 -7.05 -10.07 -25.85
N LEU A 264 -6.63 -9.98 -24.61
CA LEU A 264 -7.23 -9.08 -23.64
C LEU A 264 -6.56 -7.70 -23.75
N PRO A 265 -7.29 -6.60 -23.48
CA PRO A 265 -6.70 -5.28 -23.40
C PRO A 265 -5.47 -5.25 -22.50
N ARG A 266 -4.54 -4.33 -22.80
CA ARG A 266 -3.30 -4.19 -22.06
C ARG A 266 -3.57 -3.99 -20.56
N LEU A 267 -3.02 -4.88 -19.75
CA LEU A 267 -3.09 -4.81 -18.30
C LEU A 267 -2.11 -3.76 -17.75
N PRO A 268 -2.34 -3.27 -16.54
CA PRO A 268 -1.52 -2.21 -15.95
C PRO A 268 -0.09 -2.65 -15.63
N ALA A 269 0.15 -3.95 -15.44
CA ALA A 269 1.45 -4.51 -15.08
C ALA A 269 1.64 -5.93 -15.64
N PRO A 270 2.89 -6.43 -15.70
CA PRO A 270 3.19 -7.80 -16.13
C PRO A 270 2.43 -8.84 -15.30
N ILE A 271 2.06 -9.91 -15.99
CA ILE A 271 1.32 -11.01 -15.39
C ILE A 271 2.29 -11.87 -14.56
N LYS A 272 1.86 -12.25 -13.35
CA LYS A 272 2.60 -13.14 -12.46
C LYS A 272 1.97 -14.52 -12.37
N HIS A 273 0.66 -14.57 -12.10
CA HIS A 273 -0.08 -15.83 -11.97
C HIS A 273 -1.41 -15.75 -12.69
N LEU A 274 -1.86 -16.90 -13.19
CA LEU A 274 -3.14 -17.08 -13.86
C LEU A 274 -3.92 -18.19 -13.17
N THR A 275 -5.20 -17.98 -12.95
CA THR A 275 -6.12 -19.04 -12.52
C THR A 275 -7.46 -18.92 -13.24
N ILE A 276 -8.06 -20.05 -13.56
CA ILE A 276 -9.32 -20.12 -14.30
C ILE A 276 -10.37 -20.73 -13.39
N ALA A 277 -11.54 -20.12 -13.37
CA ALA A 277 -12.66 -20.65 -12.60
C ALA A 277 -13.09 -22.03 -13.11
N PRO A 278 -13.59 -22.93 -12.24
CA PRO A 278 -14.02 -24.28 -12.62
C PRO A 278 -15.14 -24.31 -13.68
N ASP A 279 -15.92 -23.23 -13.77
CA ASP A 279 -16.99 -23.03 -14.75
C ASP A 279 -16.53 -22.43 -16.08
N ASN A 280 -15.24 -22.09 -16.21
CA ASN A 280 -14.62 -21.37 -17.31
C ASN A 280 -15.21 -19.95 -17.59
N ILE A 281 -15.99 -19.40 -16.64
CA ILE A 281 -16.60 -18.08 -16.81
C ILE A 281 -15.60 -16.97 -16.48
N TYR A 282 -14.80 -17.14 -15.44
CA TYR A 282 -13.87 -16.12 -15.01
C TYR A 282 -12.41 -16.59 -15.11
N VAL A 283 -11.56 -15.66 -15.48
CA VAL A 283 -10.10 -15.80 -15.42
C VAL A 283 -9.57 -14.73 -14.48
N ALA A 284 -8.90 -15.15 -13.42
CA ALA A 284 -8.23 -14.23 -12.51
C ALA A 284 -6.74 -14.15 -12.87
N VAL A 285 -6.26 -12.94 -13.03
CA VAL A 285 -4.90 -12.60 -13.43
C VAL A 285 -4.25 -11.82 -12.30
N SER A 286 -3.22 -12.35 -11.68
CA SER A 286 -2.40 -11.62 -10.72
C SER A 286 -1.28 -10.89 -11.43
N THR A 287 -1.10 -9.61 -11.14
CA THR A 287 -0.10 -8.73 -11.74
C THR A 287 1.04 -8.44 -10.77
N LEU A 288 2.20 -8.04 -11.30
CA LEU A 288 3.40 -7.77 -10.48
C LEU A 288 3.26 -6.53 -9.60
N ASP A 289 2.30 -5.66 -9.85
CA ASP A 289 1.99 -4.46 -9.05
C ASP A 289 1.08 -4.73 -7.83
N ASN A 290 0.93 -6.00 -7.44
CA ASN A 290 0.04 -6.45 -6.38
C ASN A 290 -1.45 -6.31 -6.69
N GLY A 291 -1.81 -6.33 -7.97
CA GLY A 291 -3.20 -6.32 -8.43
C GLY A 291 -3.69 -7.71 -8.80
N ILE A 292 -4.99 -7.93 -8.65
CA ILE A 292 -5.68 -9.09 -9.21
C ILE A 292 -6.83 -8.59 -10.07
N ILE A 293 -6.84 -8.99 -11.31
CA ILE A 293 -7.81 -8.57 -12.31
C ILE A 293 -8.65 -9.76 -12.70
N VAL A 294 -9.97 -9.64 -12.56
CA VAL A 294 -10.90 -10.68 -12.96
C VAL A 294 -11.52 -10.33 -14.30
N VAL A 295 -11.47 -11.27 -15.21
CA VAL A 295 -11.88 -11.13 -16.61
C VAL A 295 -12.99 -12.12 -16.93
N ASN A 296 -13.98 -11.68 -17.64
CA ASN A 296 -15.07 -12.54 -18.12
C ASN A 296 -14.76 -13.15 -19.50
N PRO A 297 -15.57 -14.12 -20.00
CA PRO A 297 -15.38 -14.74 -21.31
C PRO A 297 -15.45 -13.76 -22.47
N GLN A 298 -16.16 -12.65 -22.28
CA GLN A 298 -16.30 -11.58 -23.29
C GLN A 298 -15.07 -10.67 -23.36
N ARG A 299 -14.02 -11.00 -22.62
CA ARG A 299 -12.75 -10.24 -22.55
C ARG A 299 -12.93 -8.82 -21.98
N LYS A 300 -13.91 -8.62 -21.13
CA LYS A 300 -14.09 -7.39 -20.39
C LYS A 300 -13.56 -7.57 -18.97
N LEU A 301 -12.98 -6.52 -18.42
CA LEU A 301 -12.64 -6.44 -17.02
C LEU A 301 -13.93 -6.48 -16.20
N THR A 302 -14.04 -7.42 -15.28
CA THR A 302 -15.21 -7.53 -14.40
C THR A 302 -14.95 -6.81 -13.09
N SER A 303 -13.84 -7.12 -12.46
CA SER A 303 -13.44 -6.50 -11.20
C SER A 303 -11.92 -6.41 -11.09
N VAL A 304 -11.46 -5.47 -10.26
CA VAL A 304 -10.05 -5.28 -9.93
C VAL A 304 -9.92 -5.27 -8.43
N ILE A 305 -9.11 -6.17 -7.90
CA ILE A 305 -8.80 -6.26 -6.47
C ILE A 305 -7.41 -5.69 -6.29
N GLN A 306 -7.32 -4.49 -5.71
CA GLN A 306 -6.06 -3.79 -5.52
C GLN A 306 -6.15 -2.83 -4.35
N ASN A 307 -5.62 -3.21 -3.21
CA ASN A 307 -5.65 -2.38 -2.01
C ASN A 307 -4.39 -1.53 -1.85
N PHE A 308 -3.25 -2.09 -2.22
CA PHE A 308 -1.95 -1.47 -2.08
C PHE A 308 -1.11 -1.82 -3.31
N THR A 309 -0.56 -0.80 -3.97
CA THR A 309 0.21 -1.00 -5.19
C THR A 309 1.69 -0.77 -4.95
N TRP A 310 2.52 -1.50 -5.64
CA TRP A 310 3.96 -1.26 -5.64
C TRP A 310 4.54 -1.20 -7.06
N GLY A 311 5.74 -0.64 -7.17
CA GLY A 311 6.47 -0.57 -8.41
C GLY A 311 6.99 -1.93 -8.86
N ILE A 312 7.25 -2.07 -10.14
CA ILE A 312 7.89 -3.24 -10.71
C ILE A 312 9.39 -2.99 -10.71
N ALA A 313 10.08 -3.55 -9.73
CA ALA A 313 11.53 -3.50 -9.71
C ALA A 313 12.12 -4.69 -10.46
N LEU A 314 12.99 -4.39 -11.41
CA LEU A 314 13.77 -5.39 -12.14
C LEU A 314 15.06 -5.77 -11.40
N SER A 315 15.43 -5.03 -10.37
CA SER A 315 16.60 -5.26 -9.52
C SER A 315 16.22 -5.02 -8.06
N CYS A 316 17.03 -5.51 -7.12
CA CYS A 316 16.85 -5.35 -5.66
C CYS A 316 16.98 -3.89 -5.17
N LYS A 317 16.40 -2.93 -5.89
CA LYS A 317 16.34 -1.54 -5.50
C LYS A 317 15.17 -1.31 -4.55
N ASP A 318 15.29 -0.25 -3.79
CA ASP A 318 14.21 0.28 -2.98
C ASP A 318 13.00 0.61 -3.85
N LEU A 319 11.87 -0.05 -3.60
CA LEU A 319 10.62 0.17 -4.32
C LEU A 319 9.84 1.40 -3.82
N PHE A 320 10.25 1.95 -2.69
CA PHE A 320 9.62 3.11 -2.06
C PHE A 320 10.65 4.21 -1.77
N PRO A 321 11.35 4.73 -2.77
CA PRO A 321 12.43 5.70 -2.57
C PRO A 321 11.95 7.02 -1.97
N ALA A 322 10.66 7.39 -2.17
CA ALA A 322 10.07 8.56 -1.53
C ALA A 322 9.77 8.36 -0.04
N GLY A 323 9.78 7.10 0.45
CA GLY A 323 9.41 6.76 1.80
C GLY A 323 7.91 6.89 2.05
N LEU A 324 7.55 7.18 3.31
CA LEU A 324 6.18 7.42 3.75
C LEU A 324 6.02 8.90 4.10
N VAL A 325 4.98 9.52 3.56
CA VAL A 325 4.59 10.91 3.87
C VAL A 325 3.10 10.91 4.27
N VAL A 326 2.69 11.82 5.12
CA VAL A 326 1.27 11.95 5.53
C VAL A 326 0.62 13.11 4.78
N ASP A 327 -0.54 12.88 4.21
CA ASP A 327 -1.40 13.94 3.69
C ASP A 327 -2.17 14.58 4.86
N PRO A 328 -1.93 15.85 5.19
CA PRO A 328 -2.57 16.50 6.34
C PRO A 328 -4.08 16.67 6.18
N ARG A 329 -4.62 16.62 4.95
CA ARG A 329 -6.06 16.78 4.68
C ARG A 329 -6.88 15.57 5.09
N THR A 330 -6.34 14.38 4.80
CA THR A 330 -7.08 13.12 4.95
C THR A 330 -6.43 12.16 5.95
N ASN A 331 -5.27 12.52 6.51
CA ASN A 331 -4.41 11.65 7.30
C ASN A 331 -4.09 10.32 6.58
N SER A 332 -4.08 10.37 5.24
CA SER A 332 -3.70 9.23 4.42
C SER A 332 -2.18 9.14 4.24
N LEU A 333 -1.70 7.95 3.99
CA LEU A 333 -0.29 7.71 3.66
C LEU A 333 -0.06 7.97 2.18
N VAL A 334 0.98 8.72 1.88
CA VAL A 334 1.45 9.01 0.53
C VAL A 334 2.76 8.30 0.32
N LEU A 335 2.84 7.49 -0.72
CA LEU A 335 4.02 6.69 -1.03
C LEU A 335 4.07 6.33 -2.52
N ASN A 336 5.20 5.78 -2.96
CA ASN A 336 5.34 5.29 -4.32
C ASN A 336 4.29 4.21 -4.63
N SER A 337 3.84 4.20 -5.86
CA SER A 337 2.96 3.19 -6.44
C SER A 337 3.66 2.50 -7.62
N ARG A 338 2.96 2.27 -8.71
CA ARG A 338 3.57 1.87 -9.98
C ARG A 338 4.63 2.87 -10.38
N THR A 339 5.57 2.44 -11.21
CA THR A 339 6.63 3.32 -11.72
C THR A 339 6.07 4.64 -12.23
N GLY A 340 6.59 5.74 -11.73
CA GLY A 340 6.13 7.09 -12.08
C GLY A 340 4.80 7.53 -11.46
N HIS A 341 4.23 6.76 -10.53
CA HIS A 341 2.99 7.09 -9.83
C HIS A 341 3.22 7.23 -8.33
N VAL A 342 2.36 8.02 -7.71
CA VAL A 342 2.25 8.16 -6.25
C VAL A 342 0.85 7.77 -5.83
N GLN A 343 0.72 6.93 -4.80
CA GLN A 343 -0.55 6.49 -4.25
C GLN A 343 -0.87 7.17 -2.93
N PHE A 344 -2.14 7.40 -2.73
CA PHE A 344 -2.73 7.83 -1.48
C PHE A 344 -3.51 6.67 -0.87
N TYR A 345 -3.08 6.24 0.30
CA TYR A 345 -3.63 5.07 1.00
C TYR A 345 -4.29 5.49 2.30
N SER A 346 -5.56 5.17 2.45
CA SER A 346 -6.30 5.47 3.68
C SER A 346 -5.92 4.49 4.79
N THR A 347 -5.50 5.04 5.92
CA THR A 347 -5.20 4.26 7.13
C THR A 347 -6.47 3.75 7.83
N HIS A 348 -7.59 4.45 7.64
CA HIS A 348 -8.88 4.10 8.25
C HIS A 348 -9.59 2.98 7.52
N THR A 349 -9.78 3.14 6.20
CA THR A 349 -10.45 2.13 5.38
C THR A 349 -9.53 1.00 4.94
N LYS A 350 -8.22 1.12 5.21
CA LYS A 350 -7.16 0.19 4.78
C LYS A 350 -7.26 -0.12 3.26
N SER A 351 -7.52 0.92 2.48
CA SER A 351 -7.71 0.83 1.03
C SER A 351 -7.03 1.96 0.27
N LEU A 352 -6.76 1.72 -1.00
CA LEU A 352 -6.25 2.72 -1.91
C LEU A 352 -7.32 3.78 -2.18
N LEU A 353 -7.01 5.06 -1.96
CA LEU A 353 -7.89 6.17 -2.30
C LEU A 353 -7.80 6.50 -3.78
N TYR A 354 -6.63 6.89 -4.24
CA TYR A 354 -6.35 7.21 -5.64
C TYR A 354 -4.85 7.17 -5.92
N ASN A 355 -4.51 7.07 -7.21
CA ASN A 355 -3.15 7.18 -7.72
C ASN A 355 -3.01 8.45 -8.55
N ILE A 356 -1.87 9.14 -8.41
CA ILE A 356 -1.50 10.28 -9.25
C ILE A 356 -0.38 9.86 -10.19
N HIS A 357 -0.55 10.16 -11.46
CA HIS A 357 0.48 10.00 -12.47
C HIS A 357 1.39 11.23 -12.46
N ILE A 358 2.61 11.05 -12.00
CA ILE A 358 3.58 12.12 -11.83
C ILE A 358 4.41 12.28 -13.11
N THR A 359 4.93 11.18 -13.66
CA THR A 359 5.72 11.21 -14.89
C THR A 359 4.82 11.37 -16.10
N ALA A 360 5.09 12.35 -16.95
CA ALA A 360 4.33 12.57 -18.19
C ALA A 360 4.62 11.52 -19.29
N GLU A 361 5.53 10.61 -19.03
CA GLU A 361 5.99 9.63 -20.00
C GLU A 361 5.13 8.37 -19.98
N ASN A 362 4.94 7.78 -21.18
CA ASN A 362 4.32 6.48 -21.28
C ASN A 362 5.24 5.42 -20.67
N PHE A 363 4.66 4.52 -19.89
CA PHE A 363 5.35 3.33 -19.42
C PHE A 363 5.85 2.51 -20.60
N VAL A 364 7.15 2.38 -20.74
CA VAL A 364 7.77 1.59 -21.79
C VAL A 364 7.96 0.16 -21.30
N THR A 365 7.45 -0.80 -22.07
CA THR A 365 7.66 -2.22 -21.78
C THR A 365 9.11 -2.59 -22.00
N GLN A 366 9.62 -3.47 -21.16
CA GLN A 366 10.99 -3.99 -21.25
C GLN A 366 11.23 -4.67 -22.61
N GLU A 367 12.39 -4.41 -23.18
CA GLU A 367 12.89 -5.15 -24.32
C GLU A 367 13.80 -6.30 -23.86
N ARG A 368 13.90 -7.35 -24.70
CA ARG A 368 14.69 -8.54 -24.38
C ARG A 368 16.20 -8.24 -24.23
N SER A 369 16.71 -7.31 -25.02
CA SER A 369 18.15 -7.04 -25.14
C SER A 369 18.61 -5.81 -24.36
N VAL A 370 17.71 -4.96 -23.94
CA VAL A 370 18.03 -3.69 -23.29
C VAL A 370 17.17 -3.53 -22.04
N ASN A 371 17.81 -3.28 -20.90
CA ASN A 371 17.11 -2.89 -19.68
C ASN A 371 16.71 -1.42 -19.80
N ILE A 372 15.43 -1.18 -20.05
CA ILE A 372 14.90 0.17 -20.08
C ILE A 372 14.64 0.63 -18.64
N LEU A 373 15.32 1.69 -18.23
CA LEU A 373 15.11 2.34 -16.94
C LEU A 373 14.02 3.42 -17.10
N ASN A 374 12.96 3.26 -16.37
CA ASN A 374 11.88 4.25 -16.30
C ASN A 374 12.22 5.34 -15.28
N THR A 375 11.64 6.52 -15.45
CA THR A 375 11.73 7.60 -14.49
C THR A 375 11.00 7.23 -13.19
N GLU A 376 11.68 7.37 -12.07
CA GLU A 376 11.14 7.05 -10.74
C GLU A 376 10.91 8.31 -9.91
N VAL A 377 9.88 8.31 -9.07
CA VAL A 377 9.64 9.38 -8.10
C VAL A 377 10.47 9.10 -6.86
N THR A 378 11.49 9.93 -6.60
CA THR A 378 12.44 9.71 -5.50
C THR A 378 12.06 10.44 -4.22
N LYS A 379 11.37 11.59 -4.31
CA LYS A 379 10.93 12.38 -3.17
C LYS A 379 9.52 12.91 -3.38
N VAL A 380 8.77 12.98 -2.29
CA VAL A 380 7.45 13.60 -2.22
C VAL A 380 7.37 14.39 -0.92
N ALA A 381 6.86 15.59 -0.99
CA ALA A 381 6.56 16.43 0.16
C ALA A 381 5.21 17.14 -0.03
N LEU A 382 4.50 17.38 1.05
CA LEU A 382 3.25 18.13 1.09
C LEU A 382 3.41 19.32 2.03
N ASN A 383 2.74 20.42 1.73
CA ASN A 383 2.68 21.55 2.65
C ASN A 383 1.75 21.23 3.82
N HIS A 384 1.75 22.10 4.84
CA HIS A 384 0.97 21.92 6.07
C HIS A 384 -0.53 21.72 5.82
N ASP A 385 -1.11 22.40 4.83
CA ASP A 385 -2.54 22.32 4.51
C ASP A 385 -2.88 21.26 3.46
N GLY A 386 -1.86 20.61 2.87
CA GLY A 386 -2.04 19.65 1.78
C GLY A 386 -2.50 20.26 0.46
N THR A 387 -2.48 21.61 0.34
CA THR A 387 -2.86 22.31 -0.90
C THR A 387 -1.78 22.24 -1.96
N TRP A 388 -0.52 22.13 -1.56
CA TRP A 388 0.62 22.00 -2.43
C TRP A 388 1.35 20.68 -2.19
N MET A 389 1.79 20.07 -3.27
CA MET A 389 2.65 18.88 -3.27
C MET A 389 3.86 19.15 -4.16
N ALA A 390 5.04 18.81 -3.68
CA ALA A 390 6.26 18.81 -4.48
C ALA A 390 6.73 17.38 -4.69
N THR A 391 7.16 17.05 -5.91
CA THR A 391 7.65 15.73 -6.29
C THR A 391 8.96 15.86 -7.04
N VAL A 392 9.89 14.96 -6.77
CA VAL A 392 11.16 14.85 -7.48
C VAL A 392 11.16 13.55 -8.29
N GLU A 393 11.48 13.69 -9.57
CA GLU A 393 11.66 12.58 -10.49
C GLU A 393 13.12 12.45 -10.84
N GLU A 394 13.63 11.23 -10.81
CA GLU A 394 15.00 10.92 -11.22
C GLU A 394 15.00 9.76 -12.21
N ARG A 395 15.84 9.87 -13.24
CA ARG A 395 16.20 8.78 -14.14
C ARG A 395 17.72 8.76 -14.29
N ASP A 396 18.32 7.69 -13.83
CA ASP A 396 19.77 7.48 -13.91
C ASP A 396 20.05 6.16 -14.64
N ASP A 397 20.46 6.26 -15.87
CA ASP A 397 20.88 5.12 -16.71
C ASP A 397 22.36 4.78 -16.53
N LYS A 398 23.11 5.55 -15.71
CA LYS A 398 24.56 5.45 -15.49
C LYS A 398 25.42 5.59 -16.75
N ILE A 399 24.84 5.97 -17.87
CA ILE A 399 25.50 6.19 -19.16
C ILE A 399 25.55 7.70 -19.44
N SER A 400 24.40 8.38 -19.24
CA SER A 400 24.24 9.84 -19.38
C SER A 400 24.18 10.52 -18.01
N THR A 401 24.16 11.85 -18.02
CA THR A 401 23.89 12.64 -16.81
C THR A 401 22.49 12.33 -16.29
N PRO A 402 22.30 12.18 -14.95
CA PRO A 402 21.00 11.90 -14.39
C PRO A 402 19.98 12.99 -14.78
N GLU A 403 18.84 12.59 -15.26
CA GLU A 403 17.71 13.49 -15.50
C GLU A 403 16.95 13.69 -14.19
N VAL A 404 16.93 14.91 -13.69
CA VAL A 404 16.25 15.28 -12.45
C VAL A 404 15.21 16.36 -12.75
N ARG A 405 13.98 16.16 -12.33
CA ARG A 405 12.90 17.14 -12.46
C ARG A 405 12.22 17.36 -11.11
N LEU A 406 11.98 18.63 -10.79
CA LEU A 406 11.20 19.03 -9.62
C LEU A 406 9.87 19.60 -10.10
N LYS A 407 8.79 19.02 -9.63
CA LYS A 407 7.42 19.40 -10.01
C LYS A 407 6.63 19.86 -8.81
N PHE A 408 5.93 20.97 -8.96
CA PHE A 408 5.00 21.50 -7.96
C PHE A 408 3.57 21.36 -8.45
N TRP A 409 2.73 20.81 -7.59
CA TRP A 409 1.34 20.46 -7.86
C TRP A 409 0.44 21.23 -6.92
N ILE A 410 -0.63 21.80 -7.46
CA ILE A 410 -1.68 22.45 -6.69
C ILE A 410 -2.92 21.56 -6.63
N PHE A 411 -3.54 21.46 -5.47
CA PHE A 411 -4.78 20.72 -5.29
C PHE A 411 -5.98 21.56 -5.72
N ASP A 412 -6.67 21.09 -6.75
CA ASP A 412 -7.92 21.70 -7.20
C ASP A 412 -9.08 21.21 -6.35
N MET A 413 -9.60 22.06 -5.47
CA MET A 413 -10.70 21.72 -4.56
C MET A 413 -12.00 21.36 -5.30
N LYS A 414 -12.22 21.88 -6.52
CA LYS A 414 -13.41 21.58 -7.32
C LYS A 414 -13.33 20.20 -7.96
N LYS A 415 -12.18 19.86 -8.50
CA LYS A 415 -11.93 18.58 -9.18
C LYS A 415 -11.45 17.48 -8.24
N GLN A 416 -11.05 17.83 -7.02
CA GLN A 416 -10.47 16.92 -6.03
C GLN A 416 -9.23 16.15 -6.58
N VAL A 417 -8.40 16.83 -7.37
CA VAL A 417 -7.22 16.27 -8.02
C VAL A 417 -6.06 17.26 -7.95
N PHE A 418 -4.84 16.75 -7.83
CA PHE A 418 -3.63 17.56 -7.99
C PHE A 418 -3.39 17.87 -9.46
N THR A 419 -3.18 19.15 -9.77
CA THR A 419 -2.85 19.64 -11.10
C THR A 419 -1.44 20.18 -11.11
N LEU A 420 -0.68 19.90 -12.15
CA LEU A 420 0.68 20.39 -12.32
C LEU A 420 0.65 21.91 -12.48
N ASN A 421 1.40 22.62 -11.63
CA ASN A 421 1.58 24.07 -11.71
C ASN A 421 2.93 24.43 -12.33
N THR A 422 4.03 24.01 -11.72
CA THR A 422 5.40 24.37 -12.15
C THR A 422 6.24 23.11 -12.28
N SER A 423 6.99 23.00 -13.37
CA SER A 423 8.00 21.97 -13.61
C SER A 423 9.36 22.64 -13.82
N VAL A 424 10.34 22.22 -13.03
CA VAL A 424 11.72 22.70 -13.11
C VAL A 424 12.61 21.54 -13.55
N GLU A 425 13.31 21.73 -14.66
CA GLU A 425 14.28 20.75 -15.16
C GLU A 425 15.65 21.05 -14.54
N LEU A 426 16.34 19.97 -14.16
CA LEU A 426 17.68 20.02 -13.54
C LEU A 426 17.76 21.02 -12.37
N PRO A 427 16.89 20.89 -11.35
CA PRO A 427 16.99 21.75 -10.17
C PRO A 427 18.34 21.62 -9.47
N HIS A 428 18.96 20.42 -9.51
CA HIS A 428 20.30 20.07 -9.05
C HIS A 428 20.98 19.17 -10.06
N GLU A 429 22.32 19.28 -10.18
CA GLU A 429 23.09 18.57 -11.22
C GLU A 429 23.16 17.04 -11.01
N LEU A 430 23.21 16.58 -9.74
CA LEU A 430 23.51 15.19 -9.39
C LEU A 430 22.36 14.47 -8.65
N GLY A 431 21.17 15.09 -8.56
CA GLY A 431 20.04 14.54 -7.81
C GLY A 431 19.75 15.24 -6.48
N ILE A 432 18.63 14.94 -5.89
CA ILE A 432 18.10 15.59 -4.68
C ILE A 432 18.14 14.62 -3.50
N ASN A 433 18.74 15.05 -2.39
CA ASN A 433 18.81 14.27 -1.16
C ASN A 433 17.59 14.46 -0.27
N ALA A 434 17.14 15.71 -0.05
CA ALA A 434 15.98 16.05 0.76
C ALA A 434 15.08 17.09 0.08
N LEU A 435 13.80 17.00 0.38
CA LEU A 435 12.75 17.90 -0.08
C LEU A 435 11.78 18.12 1.08
N GLN A 436 11.61 19.37 1.52
CA GLN A 436 10.68 19.71 2.60
C GLN A 436 10.02 21.06 2.38
N PHE A 437 8.74 21.17 2.78
CA PHE A 437 8.01 22.42 2.88
C PHE A 437 8.27 23.07 4.24
N GLN A 438 8.34 24.40 4.23
CA GLN A 438 8.32 25.19 5.46
C GLN A 438 6.98 24.97 6.17
N PRO A 439 6.95 24.67 7.48
CA PRO A 439 5.72 24.72 8.26
C PRO A 439 5.13 26.15 8.23
N ASN A 440 3.82 26.28 8.37
CA ASN A 440 3.19 27.60 8.40
C ASN A 440 3.83 28.47 9.47
N SER A 441 4.32 29.63 9.05
CA SER A 441 4.80 30.64 9.98
C SER A 441 3.61 31.17 10.80
N LEU A 442 3.80 31.34 12.10
CA LEU A 442 2.80 31.92 13.01
C LEU A 442 2.33 33.33 12.60
N PHE A 443 2.99 33.94 11.64
CA PHE A 443 2.76 35.29 11.16
C PHE A 443 1.91 35.40 9.89
N GLY A 444 1.27 34.30 9.45
CA GLY A 444 0.24 34.36 8.41
C GLY A 444 0.73 34.76 7.01
N ASN A 445 2.02 34.61 6.72
CA ASN A 445 2.51 34.80 5.36
C ASN A 445 1.97 33.63 4.50
N GLU A 446 1.19 33.97 3.47
CA GLU A 446 0.68 33.01 2.48
C GLU A 446 1.79 32.36 1.63
N ASP A 447 3.02 32.87 1.74
CA ASP A 447 4.17 32.44 0.95
C ASP A 447 4.86 31.24 1.61
N SER A 448 4.52 30.05 1.14
CA SER A 448 5.21 28.81 1.52
C SER A 448 6.59 28.75 0.87
N LEU A 449 7.63 28.43 1.65
CA LEU A 449 8.95 28.11 1.14
C LEU A 449 9.15 26.59 1.03
N VAL A 450 9.96 26.18 0.06
CA VAL A 450 10.40 24.78 -0.09
C VAL A 450 11.92 24.75 -0.12
N VAL A 451 12.53 23.82 0.61
CA VAL A 451 13.95 23.53 0.55
C VAL A 451 14.23 22.26 -0.22
N THR A 452 15.23 22.30 -1.07
CA THR A 452 15.83 21.13 -1.72
C THR A 452 17.31 21.09 -1.43
N THR A 453 17.82 19.92 -1.02
CA THR A 453 19.26 19.69 -0.88
C THR A 453 19.74 18.78 -1.98
N GLY A 454 20.84 19.15 -2.62
CA GLY A 454 21.39 18.39 -3.75
C GLY A 454 22.68 17.65 -3.40
N LYS A 455 22.98 16.64 -4.20
CA LYS A 455 24.29 15.97 -4.20
C LYS A 455 25.39 16.87 -4.77
N ASP A 456 25.00 17.99 -5.38
CA ASP A 456 25.86 19.04 -5.97
C ASP A 456 26.39 20.04 -4.94
N GLN A 457 26.40 19.68 -3.65
CA GLN A 457 26.93 20.49 -2.53
C GLN A 457 26.14 21.77 -2.24
N LYS A 458 24.96 21.93 -2.85
CA LYS A 458 24.11 23.11 -2.71
C LYS A 458 22.77 22.74 -2.14
N PHE A 459 22.16 23.71 -1.46
CA PHE A 459 20.72 23.69 -1.22
C PHE A 459 20.08 24.86 -1.95
N LYS A 460 18.82 24.72 -2.28
CA LYS A 460 18.02 25.75 -2.94
C LYS A 460 16.73 25.97 -2.18
N LEU A 461 16.34 27.24 -2.10
CA LEU A 461 15.05 27.66 -1.55
C LEU A 461 14.15 28.11 -2.70
N TRP A 462 12.93 27.63 -2.65
CA TRP A 462 11.89 27.92 -3.65
C TRP A 462 10.74 28.65 -3.00
N ASN A 463 10.28 29.73 -3.62
CA ASN A 463 9.12 30.49 -3.16
C ASN A 463 8.06 30.61 -4.25
N LEU A 464 6.84 30.91 -3.84
CA LEU A 464 5.69 31.11 -4.69
C LEU A 464 5.61 32.59 -5.07
N ILE A 465 5.71 32.88 -6.36
CA ILE A 465 5.71 34.26 -6.88
C ILE A 465 4.43 34.53 -7.66
N GLU A 466 3.88 35.72 -7.48
CA GLU A 466 2.78 36.21 -8.30
C GLU A 466 3.24 36.54 -9.72
N PRO A 467 2.41 36.26 -10.74
CA PRO A 467 2.79 36.47 -12.11
C PRO A 467 2.94 37.99 -12.38
N THR A 468 4.09 38.39 -12.85
CA THR A 468 4.33 39.76 -13.31
C THR A 468 3.71 40.08 -14.68
N SER A 469 3.29 39.01 -15.39
CA SER A 469 2.73 39.13 -16.74
C SER A 469 1.20 39.09 -16.70
N ILE A 470 0.55 40.01 -17.39
CA ILE A 470 -0.92 40.07 -17.56
C ILE A 470 -1.50 38.80 -18.18
N TYR A 471 -0.69 38.04 -18.93
CA TYR A 471 -1.10 36.78 -19.60
C TYR A 471 -1.05 35.55 -18.73
N LYS A 472 -0.28 35.57 -17.64
CA LYS A 472 -0.19 34.47 -16.68
C LYS A 472 -0.97 34.81 -15.43
N LYS A 473 -2.05 34.12 -15.16
CA LYS A 473 -2.93 34.37 -13.99
C LYS A 473 -2.62 33.52 -12.76
N THR A 474 -1.71 32.55 -12.88
CA THR A 474 -1.44 31.58 -11.81
C THR A 474 -0.09 31.86 -11.16
N LYS A 475 -0.03 31.81 -9.83
CA LYS A 475 1.22 31.82 -9.06
C LYS A 475 2.12 30.68 -9.52
N HIS A 476 3.42 30.86 -9.54
CA HIS A 476 4.40 29.83 -9.93
C HIS A 476 5.59 29.82 -8.98
N TRP A 477 6.24 28.66 -8.91
CA TRP A 477 7.39 28.44 -8.04
C TRP A 477 8.68 28.89 -8.73
N HIS A 478 9.55 29.59 -7.99
CA HIS A 478 10.82 30.09 -8.47
C HIS A 478 11.91 29.87 -7.43
N CYS A 479 13.15 29.70 -7.89
CA CYS A 479 14.30 29.62 -6.99
C CYS A 479 14.60 30.99 -6.40
N TYR A 480 14.40 31.13 -5.10
CA TYR A 480 14.61 32.37 -4.36
C TYR A 480 16.07 32.54 -3.94
N GLY A 481 16.69 31.45 -3.41
CA GLY A 481 18.04 31.50 -2.88
C GLY A 481 18.79 30.18 -3.03
N THR A 482 20.10 30.26 -3.06
CA THR A 482 20.98 29.11 -3.08
C THR A 482 22.08 29.31 -2.05
N GLY A 483 22.41 28.25 -1.32
CA GLY A 483 23.51 28.27 -0.36
C GLY A 483 24.38 27.02 -0.47
N ASN A 484 25.63 27.16 -0.05
CA ASN A 484 26.59 26.09 0.10
C ASN A 484 27.40 26.29 1.40
N TYR A 485 28.08 25.24 1.83
CA TYR A 485 28.94 25.31 3.01
C TYR A 485 30.18 24.44 2.82
N HIS A 486 31.34 25.11 2.70
CA HIS A 486 32.66 24.48 2.55
C HIS A 486 32.75 23.35 1.51
N ASP A 487 32.02 23.46 0.43
CA ASP A 487 31.94 22.46 -0.65
C ASP A 487 31.63 21.03 -0.15
N LEU A 488 30.95 20.93 1.00
CA LEU A 488 30.47 19.67 1.56
C LEU A 488 29.10 19.31 0.98
N SER A 489 28.85 18.02 0.85
CA SER A 489 27.56 17.51 0.37
C SER A 489 26.43 17.86 1.33
N ALA A 490 25.37 18.47 0.84
CA ALA A 490 24.14 18.72 1.58
C ALA A 490 23.32 17.44 1.67
N THR A 491 23.27 16.81 2.84
CA THR A 491 22.68 15.48 3.02
C THR A 491 21.21 15.49 3.36
N ASP A 492 20.81 16.34 4.30
CA ASP A 492 19.43 16.44 4.75
C ASP A 492 19.11 17.87 5.19
N ALA A 493 17.82 18.23 5.24
CA ALA A 493 17.35 19.52 5.71
C ALA A 493 16.06 19.38 6.50
N ALA A 494 15.91 20.18 7.54
CA ALA A 494 14.69 20.25 8.32
C ALA A 494 14.40 21.70 8.74
N PHE A 495 13.12 22.10 8.74
CA PHE A 495 12.67 23.36 9.29
C PHE A 495 12.33 23.25 10.78
N SER A 496 12.52 24.32 11.52
CA SER A 496 11.97 24.46 12.86
C SER A 496 10.43 24.41 12.82
N MET A 497 9.79 24.16 13.95
CA MET A 497 8.34 24.03 14.02
C MET A 497 7.61 25.31 13.60
N ASP A 498 8.20 26.46 13.88
CA ASP A 498 7.72 27.80 13.52
C ASP A 498 8.16 28.25 12.10
N GLY A 499 9.00 27.50 11.43
CA GLY A 499 9.51 27.81 10.10
C GLY A 499 10.60 28.91 10.07
N SER A 500 11.01 29.47 11.22
CA SER A 500 11.97 30.57 11.30
C SER A 500 13.42 30.15 11.06
N LEU A 501 13.75 28.90 11.34
CA LEU A 501 15.09 28.35 11.17
C LEU A 501 15.09 27.14 10.25
N LEU A 502 16.18 27.01 9.50
CA LEU A 502 16.44 25.89 8.62
C LEU A 502 17.76 25.21 9.03
N GLY A 503 17.68 23.97 9.50
CA GLY A 503 18.84 23.13 9.77
C GLY A 503 19.22 22.32 8.54
N ILE A 504 20.48 22.38 8.13
CA ILE A 504 21.01 21.62 6.99
C ILE A 504 22.26 20.86 7.42
N GLY A 505 22.35 19.60 7.06
CA GLY A 505 23.52 18.76 7.26
C GLY A 505 24.50 18.88 6.09
N PHE A 506 25.67 19.41 6.34
CA PHE A 506 26.76 19.44 5.39
C PHE A 506 27.90 18.51 5.88
N GLY A 507 27.99 17.33 5.28
CA GLY A 507 28.97 16.35 5.73
C GLY A 507 28.81 16.02 7.22
N SER A 508 29.77 16.41 8.06
CA SER A 508 29.74 16.23 9.52
C SER A 508 29.26 17.46 10.28
N SER A 509 28.89 18.54 9.61
CA SER A 509 28.50 19.81 10.21
C SER A 509 27.01 20.07 10.08
N LEU A 510 26.34 20.39 11.19
CA LEU A 510 24.99 20.92 11.20
C LEU A 510 25.07 22.44 11.04
N THR A 511 24.45 22.99 10.01
CA THR A 511 24.40 24.43 9.78
C THR A 511 22.98 24.92 9.97
N ILE A 512 22.83 26.07 10.61
CA ILE A 512 21.52 26.70 10.86
C ILE A 512 21.46 27.98 10.04
N TRP A 513 20.43 28.06 9.24
CA TRP A 513 20.17 29.16 8.31
C TRP A 513 18.86 29.84 8.63
N GLU A 514 18.79 31.10 8.35
CA GLU A 514 17.54 31.89 8.30
C GLU A 514 16.96 31.76 6.89
N PRO A 515 15.78 31.15 6.69
CA PRO A 515 15.28 30.88 5.35
C PRO A 515 14.89 32.12 4.58
N ASP A 516 14.39 33.18 5.25
CA ASP A 516 13.92 34.41 4.61
C ASP A 516 15.05 35.21 3.96
N THR A 517 16.21 35.24 4.57
CA THR A 517 17.39 36.00 4.09
C THR A 517 18.44 35.07 3.45
N CYS A 518 18.26 33.77 3.53
CA CYS A 518 19.24 32.74 3.12
C CYS A 518 20.62 32.99 3.73
N THR A 519 20.68 33.45 5.00
CA THR A 519 21.96 33.73 5.71
C THR A 519 22.29 32.65 6.70
N LEU A 520 23.57 32.28 6.78
CA LEU A 520 24.10 31.35 7.78
C LEU A 520 24.15 32.02 9.14
N LYS A 521 23.52 31.43 10.16
CA LYS A 521 23.55 31.91 11.54
C LYS A 521 24.65 31.23 12.36
N CYS A 522 24.75 29.92 12.31
CA CYS A 522 25.78 29.17 13.00
C CYS A 522 26.06 27.81 12.37
N SER A 523 27.21 27.24 12.70
CA SER A 523 27.56 25.87 12.35
C SER A 523 27.96 25.10 13.61
N LEU A 524 27.41 23.90 13.74
CA LEU A 524 27.59 23.02 14.90
C LEU A 524 28.22 21.70 14.46
N ARG A 525 29.29 21.28 15.14
CA ARG A 525 29.95 20.02 14.83
C ARG A 525 30.22 19.23 16.10
N HIS A 526 29.96 17.93 16.04
CA HIS A 526 30.24 17.05 17.15
C HIS A 526 31.76 16.89 17.34
N SER A 527 32.28 17.32 18.49
CA SER A 527 33.70 17.37 18.73
C SER A 527 34.40 16.01 18.80
N GLN A 528 33.70 15.02 19.37
CA GLN A 528 34.25 13.67 19.57
C GLN A 528 33.97 12.72 18.39
N TYR A 529 32.84 12.90 17.69
CA TYR A 529 32.36 11.99 16.66
C TYR A 529 31.98 12.75 15.37
N PRO A 530 32.96 13.16 14.56
CA PRO A 530 32.70 13.91 13.33
C PRO A 530 32.27 13.00 12.17
N HIS A 531 31.21 12.24 12.37
CA HIS A 531 30.63 11.39 11.32
C HIS A 531 29.66 12.17 10.43
N THR A 532 29.47 11.69 9.22
CA THR A 532 28.53 12.29 8.26
C THR A 532 27.09 12.27 8.79
N ILE A 533 26.43 13.41 8.69
CA ILE A 533 25.03 13.56 9.07
C ILE A 533 24.15 12.90 8.00
N MET A 534 23.25 12.03 8.42
CA MET A 534 22.32 11.30 7.55
C MET A 534 20.90 11.86 7.62
N ARG A 535 20.46 12.27 8.82
CA ARG A 535 19.12 12.79 9.07
C ARG A 535 19.13 13.87 10.12
N ILE A 536 18.22 14.82 9.94
CA ILE A 536 17.99 15.92 10.86
C ILE A 536 16.49 16.05 11.11
N GLU A 537 16.11 16.15 12.39
CA GLU A 537 14.71 16.40 12.76
C GLU A 537 14.67 17.40 13.93
N PHE A 538 13.82 18.42 13.80
CA PHE A 538 13.52 19.31 14.91
C PHE A 538 12.52 18.66 15.86
N GLY A 539 12.69 18.90 17.14
CA GLY A 539 11.69 18.55 18.12
C GLY A 539 10.38 19.29 17.89
N LYS A 540 9.30 18.71 18.38
CA LYS A 540 7.95 19.29 18.26
C LYS A 540 7.43 19.72 19.62
N GLN A 541 6.50 20.66 19.64
CA GLN A 541 5.88 21.20 20.86
C GLN A 541 6.92 21.69 21.90
N GLU A 542 6.93 21.14 23.10
CA GLU A 542 7.85 21.52 24.18
C GLU A 542 9.32 21.30 23.84
N ALA A 543 9.64 20.41 22.90
CA ALA A 543 11.00 20.13 22.46
C ALA A 543 11.42 20.94 21.21
N CYS A 544 10.72 22.01 20.86
CA CYS A 544 10.99 22.79 19.65
C CYS A 544 12.40 23.43 19.60
N ASN A 545 13.03 23.65 20.75
CA ASN A 545 14.39 24.15 20.88
C ASN A 545 15.48 23.07 20.70
N LEU A 546 15.09 21.82 20.45
CA LEU A 546 16.02 20.71 20.32
C LEU A 546 16.07 20.22 18.87
N ILE A 547 17.28 19.95 18.39
CA ILE A 547 17.52 19.29 17.10
C ILE A 547 18.12 17.92 17.32
N VAL A 548 17.52 16.92 16.75
CA VAL A 548 18.02 15.56 16.72
C VAL A 548 18.77 15.32 15.41
N VAL A 549 20.04 14.97 15.53
CA VAL A 549 20.93 14.70 14.40
C VAL A 549 21.34 13.24 14.44
N VAL A 550 21.09 12.54 13.36
CA VAL A 550 21.51 11.16 13.16
C VAL A 550 22.71 11.15 12.23
N SER A 551 23.78 10.54 12.67
CA SER A 551 24.94 10.23 11.86
C SER A 551 25.12 8.72 11.73
N ASP A 552 26.09 8.25 10.94
CA ASP A 552 26.27 6.81 10.64
C ASP A 552 26.28 5.91 11.88
N LYS A 553 26.80 6.37 13.02
CA LYS A 553 26.96 5.54 14.23
C LYS A 553 26.42 6.16 15.49
N HIS A 554 25.95 7.39 15.44
CA HIS A 554 25.55 8.15 16.61
C HIS A 554 24.25 8.92 16.35
N ILE A 555 23.46 9.03 17.41
CA ILE A 555 22.39 10.00 17.52
C ILE A 555 22.81 11.05 18.53
N ALA A 556 22.70 12.31 18.20
CA ALA A 556 23.03 13.44 19.05
C ALA A 556 21.87 14.43 19.09
N VAL A 557 21.61 15.00 20.25
CA VAL A 557 20.60 16.04 20.42
C VAL A 557 21.29 17.34 20.82
N TRP A 558 21.03 18.36 20.00
CA TRP A 558 21.52 19.71 20.20
C TRP A 558 20.44 20.61 20.77
N ASN A 559 20.79 21.44 21.69
CA ASN A 559 19.95 22.53 22.14
C ASN A 559 20.39 23.81 21.40
N ILE A 560 19.45 24.38 20.63
CA ILE A 560 19.73 25.59 19.82
C ILE A 560 19.98 26.81 20.70
N LEU A 561 19.29 26.90 21.83
CA LEU A 561 19.44 28.07 22.73
C LEU A 561 20.80 28.12 23.41
N SER A 562 21.35 26.96 23.78
CA SER A 562 22.68 26.88 24.41
C SER A 562 23.80 26.54 23.43
N LEU A 563 23.48 26.22 22.17
CA LEU A 563 24.41 25.77 21.14
C LEU A 563 25.30 24.61 21.58
N SER A 564 24.79 23.77 22.46
CA SER A 564 25.52 22.66 23.06
C SER A 564 24.80 21.34 22.87
N ILE A 565 25.56 20.24 22.89
CA ILE A 565 25.00 18.89 22.88
C ILE A 565 24.38 18.60 24.24
N MET A 566 23.09 18.25 24.27
CA MET A 566 22.44 17.78 25.48
C MET A 566 22.89 16.37 25.83
N TRP A 567 22.78 15.48 24.86
CA TRP A 567 23.21 14.09 24.96
C TRP A 567 23.56 13.49 23.61
N SER A 568 24.38 12.47 23.62
CA SER A 568 24.76 11.70 22.44
C SER A 568 24.87 10.22 22.81
N VAL A 569 24.35 9.36 21.94
CA VAL A 569 24.36 7.90 22.14
C VAL A 569 24.86 7.21 20.88
N SER A 570 25.71 6.19 21.05
CA SER A 570 26.16 5.34 19.95
C SER A 570 25.02 4.41 19.54
N LEU A 571 24.40 4.70 18.41
CA LEU A 571 23.26 3.95 17.87
C LEU A 571 23.25 4.06 16.34
N ASN A 572 23.19 2.91 15.66
CA ASN A 572 23.07 2.84 14.21
C ASN A 572 21.62 3.01 13.76
N VAL A 573 21.18 4.24 13.50
CA VAL A 573 19.80 4.57 13.15
C VAL A 573 19.65 4.59 11.63
N THR A 574 18.70 3.83 11.11
CA THR A 574 18.35 3.81 9.68
C THR A 574 17.29 4.83 9.33
N LYS A 575 16.27 4.96 10.16
CA LYS A 575 15.16 5.90 9.96
C LYS A 575 14.83 6.60 11.27
N LEU A 576 14.64 7.91 11.19
CA LEU A 576 14.15 8.76 12.27
C LEU A 576 12.86 9.43 11.81
N THR A 577 11.88 9.52 12.68
CA THR A 577 10.62 10.24 12.43
C THR A 577 10.12 10.88 13.73
N ALA A 578 9.60 12.10 13.63
CA ALA A 578 9.02 12.84 14.74
C ALA A 578 7.50 12.78 14.69
N ASP A 579 6.86 12.69 15.83
CA ASP A 579 5.41 12.78 15.93
C ASP A 579 4.97 14.24 15.81
N PRO A 580 4.09 14.58 14.86
CA PRO A 580 3.62 15.96 14.70
C PRO A 580 2.78 16.48 15.88
N LYS A 581 2.12 15.59 16.64
CA LYS A 581 1.22 15.97 17.76
C LYS A 581 1.82 15.77 19.15
N SER A 582 3.00 15.18 19.27
CA SER A 582 3.64 14.94 20.57
C SER A 582 5.15 15.21 20.53
N ILE A 583 5.78 15.14 21.71
CA ILE A 583 7.23 15.31 21.87
C ILE A 583 8.04 14.07 21.47
N TYR A 584 7.37 12.96 21.15
CA TYR A 584 8.03 11.68 20.93
C TYR A 584 8.59 11.54 19.52
N MET A 585 9.71 10.85 19.43
CA MET A 585 10.36 10.46 18.18
C MET A 585 10.57 8.96 18.14
N ALA A 586 10.55 8.38 16.94
CA ALA A 586 10.84 6.99 16.71
C ALA A 586 12.13 6.85 15.90
N ALA A 587 13.07 6.04 16.42
CA ALA A 587 14.30 5.68 15.75
C ALA A 587 14.32 4.17 15.49
N PHE A 588 14.58 3.80 14.26
CA PHE A 588 14.75 2.40 13.83
C PHE A 588 16.22 2.13 13.58
N THR A 589 16.72 1.03 14.12
CA THR A 589 18.13 0.63 13.97
C THR A 589 18.29 -0.45 12.88
N VAL A 590 19.53 -0.65 12.45
CA VAL A 590 19.91 -1.72 11.52
C VAL A 590 19.50 -3.10 12.03
N ASP A 591 19.50 -3.30 13.35
CA ASP A 591 19.10 -4.56 14.01
C ASP A 591 17.57 -4.74 14.11
N ASN A 592 16.79 -3.97 13.35
CA ASN A 592 15.32 -3.99 13.39
C ASN A 592 14.74 -3.75 14.80
N THR A 593 15.41 -2.95 15.60
CA THR A 593 14.94 -2.52 16.92
C THR A 593 14.34 -1.13 16.84
N LEU A 594 13.17 -0.95 17.43
CA LEU A 594 12.51 0.34 17.56
C LEU A 594 12.81 0.94 18.95
N TYR A 595 13.23 2.20 18.93
CA TYR A 595 13.36 3.05 20.09
C TYR A 595 12.40 4.22 19.98
N ILE A 596 11.53 4.40 20.96
CA ILE A 596 10.71 5.60 21.10
C ILE A 596 11.24 6.39 22.28
N PHE A 597 11.60 7.63 22.04
CA PHE A 597 12.22 8.51 23.00
C PHE A 597 11.68 9.94 22.93
N SER A 598 11.91 10.71 23.96
CA SER A 598 11.75 12.15 23.96
C SER A 598 13.12 12.81 23.79
N PRO A 599 13.28 13.85 22.96
CA PRO A 599 14.57 14.53 22.79
C PRO A 599 15.17 15.08 24.08
N HIS A 600 14.37 15.33 25.11
CA HIS A 600 14.85 15.80 26.41
C HIS A 600 15.70 14.77 27.16
N ASN A 601 15.42 13.47 26.97
CA ASN A 601 16.06 12.42 27.72
C ASN A 601 16.74 11.39 26.82
N SER A 602 17.93 10.94 27.19
CA SER A 602 18.64 9.88 26.46
C SER A 602 18.05 8.49 26.69
N SER A 603 17.21 8.31 27.73
CA SER A 603 16.54 7.05 28.01
C SER A 603 15.28 6.88 27.15
N PRO A 604 15.14 5.78 26.41
CA PRO A 604 13.96 5.53 25.60
C PRO A 604 12.73 5.20 26.46
N VAL A 605 11.58 5.70 26.06
CA VAL A 605 10.28 5.43 26.71
C VAL A 605 9.75 4.03 26.34
N TYR A 606 10.08 3.57 25.14
CA TYR A 606 9.68 2.26 24.66
C TYR A 606 10.74 1.64 23.75
N ILE A 607 10.99 0.34 23.94
CA ILE A 607 11.91 -0.44 23.12
C ILE A 607 11.20 -1.70 22.66
N LYS A 608 11.26 -1.99 21.37
CA LYS A 608 10.82 -3.27 20.81
C LYS A 608 11.90 -3.83 19.91
N LYS A 609 12.44 -4.98 20.31
CA LYS A 609 13.46 -5.72 19.53
C LYS A 609 12.79 -6.58 18.48
N SER A 610 13.46 -6.79 17.36
CA SER A 610 13.03 -7.71 16.28
C SER A 610 11.58 -7.45 15.83
N ILE A 611 11.28 -6.21 15.41
CA ILE A 611 9.95 -5.82 14.94
C ILE A 611 9.61 -6.56 13.66
N ILE A 612 10.61 -6.82 12.82
CA ILE A 612 10.51 -7.46 11.52
C ILE A 612 11.45 -8.68 11.51
N GLU A 613 11.20 -9.60 10.59
CA GLU A 613 12.10 -10.74 10.35
C GLU A 613 13.53 -10.27 10.05
N ASN A 614 14.52 -11.01 10.52
CA ASN A 614 15.94 -10.61 10.49
C ASN A 614 16.48 -10.32 9.08
N ASP A 615 15.83 -10.84 8.04
CA ASP A 615 16.26 -10.69 6.64
C ASP A 615 15.67 -9.44 5.97
N SER A 616 14.84 -8.65 6.66
CA SER A 616 14.18 -7.46 6.12
C SER A 616 14.70 -6.18 6.76
N SER A 617 14.64 -5.07 6.02
CA SER A 617 15.03 -3.73 6.47
C SER A 617 13.86 -2.75 6.38
N ILE A 618 13.88 -1.70 7.18
CA ILE A 618 12.84 -0.67 7.18
C ILE A 618 13.18 0.41 6.15
N LEU A 619 12.27 0.61 5.19
CA LEU A 619 12.42 1.57 4.12
C LEU A 619 11.88 2.95 4.45
N GLY A 620 10.80 3.02 5.23
CA GLY A 620 10.18 4.27 5.63
C GLY A 620 9.36 4.12 6.89
N ALA A 621 9.22 5.20 7.64
CA ALA A 621 8.38 5.24 8.84
C ALA A 621 7.78 6.64 9.01
N VAL A 622 6.57 6.72 9.54
CA VAL A 622 5.90 7.98 9.80
C VAL A 622 4.84 7.83 10.90
N PHE A 623 4.65 8.89 11.67
CA PHE A 623 3.52 9.01 12.59
C PHE A 623 2.33 9.63 11.88
N VAL A 624 1.20 8.96 11.94
CA VAL A 624 -0.10 9.46 11.45
C VAL A 624 -0.90 9.97 12.64
N PRO A 625 -1.29 11.24 12.65
CA PRO A 625 -2.11 11.79 13.71
C PRO A 625 -3.46 11.09 13.81
N ARG A 626 -3.90 10.74 15.02
CA ARG A 626 -5.26 10.29 15.26
C ARG A 626 -6.22 11.45 15.17
N LEU A 627 -7.43 11.19 14.70
CA LEU A 627 -8.48 12.20 14.58
C LEU A 627 -8.98 12.63 15.95
N GLN A 628 -9.02 11.69 16.89
CA GLN A 628 -9.36 11.95 18.28
C GLN A 628 -8.34 11.29 19.21
N ASP A 629 -8.02 11.94 20.30
CA ASP A 629 -7.13 11.38 21.32
C ASP A 629 -7.82 10.18 21.96
N SER A 630 -7.19 9.01 21.93
CA SER A 630 -7.75 7.82 22.55
C SER A 630 -7.76 7.98 24.07
N LYS A 631 -8.94 7.88 24.67
CA LYS A 631 -9.13 7.92 26.13
C LYS A 631 -8.88 6.58 26.81
N ASP A 632 -8.70 5.52 26.03
CA ASP A 632 -8.50 4.17 26.55
C ASP A 632 -7.19 4.04 27.31
N SER A 633 -7.27 3.43 28.50
CA SER A 633 -6.12 3.18 29.37
C SER A 633 -5.12 2.16 28.80
N SER A 634 -5.50 1.41 27.77
CA SER A 634 -4.65 0.40 27.13
C SER A 634 -3.52 1.00 26.27
N TYR A 635 -3.65 2.25 25.84
CA TYR A 635 -2.66 2.91 25.00
C TYR A 635 -1.51 3.47 25.81
N LYS A 636 -0.29 3.27 25.34
CA LYS A 636 0.88 3.95 25.85
C LYS A 636 0.83 5.43 25.54
N LEU A 637 1.44 6.26 26.39
CA LEU A 637 1.41 7.73 26.28
C LEU A 637 1.74 8.23 24.86
N TRP A 638 2.70 7.61 24.17
CA TRP A 638 3.12 7.99 22.85
C TRP A 638 2.15 7.54 21.72
N GLN A 639 1.27 6.57 22.00
CA GLN A 639 0.28 6.06 21.03
C GLN A 639 -1.07 6.81 21.09
N LYS A 640 -1.27 7.63 22.12
CA LYS A 640 -2.56 8.29 22.36
C LYS A 640 -2.92 9.29 21.27
N LYS A 641 -1.95 10.07 20.79
CA LYS A 641 -2.16 11.14 19.81
C LYS A 641 -1.90 10.74 18.37
N SER A 642 -1.02 9.78 18.14
CA SER A 642 -0.59 9.36 16.81
C SER A 642 -0.32 7.86 16.75
N GLN A 643 -0.43 7.28 15.56
CA GLN A 643 -0.13 5.88 15.28
C GLN A 643 1.11 5.79 14.40
N LEU A 644 2.02 4.88 14.73
CA LEU A 644 3.26 4.68 13.97
C LEU A 644 3.04 3.65 12.87
N TYR A 645 3.27 4.07 11.62
CA TYR A 645 3.29 3.23 10.43
C TYR A 645 4.71 3.11 9.90
N PHE A 646 5.06 1.96 9.38
CA PHE A 646 6.36 1.74 8.74
C PHE A 646 6.24 0.69 7.63
N ILE A 647 7.14 0.77 6.65
CA ILE A 647 7.19 -0.13 5.50
C ILE A 647 8.52 -0.87 5.51
N ASP A 648 8.48 -2.16 5.21
CA ASP A 648 9.66 -3.01 5.15
C ASP A 648 10.12 -3.27 3.70
N SER A 649 11.29 -3.91 3.56
CA SER A 649 11.84 -4.31 2.26
C SER A 649 11.03 -5.41 1.57
N ASN A 650 10.16 -6.12 2.29
CA ASN A 650 9.21 -7.09 1.73
C ASN A 650 7.94 -6.43 1.18
N GLN A 651 7.89 -5.08 1.17
CA GLN A 651 6.75 -4.30 0.69
C GLN A 651 5.49 -4.44 1.56
N GLU A 652 5.67 -4.73 2.83
CA GLU A 652 4.59 -4.81 3.80
C GLU A 652 4.46 -3.49 4.55
N LEU A 653 3.25 -2.93 4.58
CA LEU A 653 2.92 -1.78 5.40
C LEU A 653 2.45 -2.28 6.77
N LEU A 654 3.18 -1.92 7.80
CA LEU A 654 2.99 -2.37 9.17
C LEU A 654 2.61 -1.19 10.07
N ALA A 655 1.78 -1.47 11.08
CA ALA A 655 1.40 -0.49 12.10
C ALA A 655 1.52 -1.09 13.50
N LEU A 656 1.84 -0.26 14.49
CA LEU A 656 1.79 -0.65 15.88
C LEU A 656 0.42 -0.29 16.44
N GLU A 657 -0.42 -1.30 16.61
CA GLU A 657 -1.77 -1.20 17.16
C GLU A 657 -1.87 -1.89 18.52
N SER A 658 -2.88 -1.55 19.32
CA SER A 658 -3.25 -2.32 20.50
C SER A 658 -4.12 -3.52 20.09
N GLU A 659 -4.19 -4.54 20.93
CA GLU A 659 -4.99 -5.75 20.66
C GLU A 659 -6.49 -5.43 20.49
N SER A 660 -7.00 -4.41 21.16
CA SER A 660 -8.39 -3.95 21.05
C SER A 660 -8.71 -3.38 19.65
N GLU A 661 -7.77 -2.64 19.04
CA GLU A 661 -7.97 -2.05 17.70
C GLU A 661 -8.04 -3.11 16.61
N VAL A 662 -7.30 -4.20 16.76
CA VAL A 662 -7.30 -5.30 15.79
C VAL A 662 -8.69 -5.92 15.68
N GLY A 663 -9.36 -6.14 16.82
CA GLY A 663 -10.74 -6.65 16.85
C GLY A 663 -11.73 -5.71 16.19
N GLU A 664 -11.68 -4.42 16.48
CA GLU A 664 -12.57 -3.42 15.90
C GLU A 664 -12.36 -3.21 14.40
N ALA A 665 -11.11 -3.23 13.94
CA ALA A 665 -10.79 -3.11 12.53
C ALA A 665 -11.38 -4.27 11.70
N LEU A 666 -11.31 -5.49 12.22
CA LEU A 666 -11.91 -6.67 11.57
C LEU A 666 -13.44 -6.55 11.49
N GLU A 667 -14.09 -6.03 12.54
CA GLU A 667 -15.53 -5.77 12.51
C GLU A 667 -15.93 -4.69 11.51
N ILE A 668 -15.14 -3.61 11.38
CA ILE A 668 -15.38 -2.54 10.41
C ILE A 668 -15.26 -3.09 9.00
N PHE A 669 -14.24 -3.90 8.72
CA PHE A 669 -14.09 -4.55 7.41
C PHE A 669 -15.30 -5.44 7.08
N SER A 670 -15.82 -6.17 8.04
CA SER A 670 -16.98 -7.02 7.82
C SER A 670 -18.26 -6.21 7.55
N ARG A 671 -18.36 -5.00 8.07
CA ARG A 671 -19.53 -4.12 7.92
C ARG A 671 -19.53 -3.25 6.66
N THR A 672 -18.34 -2.95 6.10
CA THR A 672 -18.20 -2.16 4.85
C THR A 672 -18.50 -2.96 3.58
N GLN A 673 -18.87 -4.22 3.70
CA GLN A 673 -19.08 -5.17 2.60
C GLN A 673 -20.14 -4.75 1.55
N ASN A 674 -21.00 -3.80 1.83
CA ASN A 674 -22.12 -3.44 0.96
C ASN A 674 -21.91 -2.17 0.12
N MET A 675 -20.76 -1.51 0.24
CA MET A 675 -20.46 -0.31 -0.55
C MET A 675 -19.39 -0.62 -1.61
N SER A 676 -19.68 -0.25 -2.85
CA SER A 676 -18.67 -0.33 -3.93
C SER A 676 -17.46 0.54 -3.56
N LEU A 677 -16.25 0.02 -3.77
CA LEU A 677 -14.97 0.73 -3.53
C LEU A 677 -14.81 1.90 -4.50
N THR A 678 -15.58 2.95 -4.30
CA THR A 678 -15.39 4.24 -4.99
C THR A 678 -14.63 5.20 -4.07
N PRO A 679 -13.90 6.19 -4.60
CA PRO A 679 -13.30 7.25 -3.78
C PRO A 679 -14.31 7.94 -2.87
N PHE A 680 -15.56 8.03 -3.30
CA PHE A 680 -16.67 8.59 -2.52
C PHE A 680 -17.08 7.69 -1.35
N SER A 681 -17.17 6.37 -1.56
CA SER A 681 -17.48 5.44 -0.45
C SER A 681 -16.38 5.43 0.62
N ASN A 682 -15.12 5.55 0.21
CA ASN A 682 -14.00 5.68 1.13
C ASN A 682 -14.02 7.01 1.90
N PHE A 683 -14.43 8.10 1.24
CA PHE A 683 -14.61 9.41 1.88
C PHE A 683 -15.78 9.39 2.88
N VAL A 684 -16.90 8.74 2.55
CA VAL A 684 -18.02 8.56 3.46
C VAL A 684 -17.64 7.67 4.62
N ALA A 685 -16.94 6.56 4.38
CA ALA A 685 -16.47 5.68 5.44
C ALA A 685 -15.49 6.38 6.40
N SER A 686 -14.59 7.23 5.90
CA SER A 686 -13.69 8.02 6.74
C SER A 686 -14.44 9.06 7.61
N ARG A 687 -15.49 9.68 7.08
CA ARG A 687 -16.35 10.60 7.86
C ARG A 687 -17.20 9.90 8.92
N THR A 688 -17.66 8.67 8.66
CA THR A 688 -18.43 7.90 9.65
C THR A 688 -17.58 7.46 10.84
N VAL A 689 -16.29 7.26 10.64
CA VAL A 689 -15.34 7.00 11.73
C VAL A 689 -15.12 8.23 12.61
N LEU A 690 -15.14 9.44 12.01
CA LEU A 690 -14.99 10.71 12.73
C LEU A 690 -16.12 11.02 13.73
N ASN A 691 -17.33 10.55 13.44
CA ASN A 691 -18.52 10.82 14.26
C ASN A 691 -18.77 9.78 15.37
N LYS A 692 -17.80 8.86 15.59
CA LYS A 692 -18.00 7.68 16.45
C LYS A 692 -18.05 7.97 17.96
N GLU A 693 -17.58 9.14 18.42
CA GLU A 693 -17.53 9.42 19.86
C GLU A 693 -18.78 10.12 20.45
N GLU A 694 -19.62 10.70 19.61
CA GLU A 694 -20.83 11.31 20.16
C GLU A 694 -21.97 10.32 20.40
N ASN A 695 -21.96 9.14 19.74
CA ASN A 695 -23.04 8.16 19.97
C ASN A 695 -22.59 6.72 19.62
N ASN A 696 -22.37 5.88 20.60
CA ASN A 696 -22.31 4.42 20.49
C ASN A 696 -23.61 3.79 19.89
N LEU A 697 -24.63 4.57 19.67
CA LEU A 697 -25.88 4.22 18.99
C LEU A 697 -25.76 4.31 17.46
N PHE A 698 -24.81 5.07 16.93
CA PHE A 698 -24.70 5.34 15.49
C PHE A 698 -24.12 4.18 14.67
N LEU A 699 -23.37 3.26 15.27
CA LEU A 699 -22.77 2.13 14.56
C LEU A 699 -23.74 0.99 14.28
N GLN A 700 -24.78 0.84 15.05
CA GLN A 700 -25.90 -0.05 14.70
C GLN A 700 -26.85 0.56 13.67
N GLU A 701 -26.85 1.88 13.56
CA GLU A 701 -27.73 2.65 12.66
C GLU A 701 -27.07 3.17 11.39
N SER A 702 -25.78 2.88 11.13
CA SER A 702 -25.02 3.49 10.03
C SER A 702 -25.52 3.14 8.62
N PHE A 703 -26.52 2.29 8.51
CA PHE A 703 -27.31 2.05 7.29
C PHE A 703 -28.77 2.44 7.41
N ARG A 704 -29.23 2.88 8.56
CA ARG A 704 -30.55 3.46 8.72
C ARG A 704 -30.42 4.98 8.59
N ILE A 705 -30.65 5.50 7.39
CA ILE A 705 -30.90 6.93 7.21
C ILE A 705 -32.24 7.21 7.89
N SER A 706 -32.18 7.45 9.19
CA SER A 706 -33.34 7.76 10.00
C SER A 706 -33.53 9.27 10.01
N GLY A 707 -34.61 9.73 9.36
CA GLY A 707 -35.07 11.09 9.45
C GLY A 707 -35.05 11.91 8.16
N LYS A 708 -36.05 12.74 7.97
CA LYS A 708 -36.21 13.64 6.82
C LYS A 708 -35.05 14.61 6.63
N GLU A 709 -34.32 14.96 7.69
CA GLU A 709 -33.20 15.91 7.65
C GLU A 709 -31.97 15.33 7.00
N LYS A 710 -31.63 14.06 7.24
CA LYS A 710 -30.44 13.42 6.67
C LYS A 710 -30.57 13.09 5.18
N THR A 711 -31.78 12.81 4.73
CA THR A 711 -32.06 12.64 3.30
C THR A 711 -31.98 13.97 2.53
N ALA A 712 -32.38 15.10 3.15
CA ALA A 712 -32.24 16.42 2.55
C ALA A 712 -30.77 16.83 2.37
N GLU A 713 -29.89 16.48 3.32
CA GLU A 713 -28.43 16.72 3.20
C GLU A 713 -27.80 15.90 2.08
N LEU A 714 -28.25 14.67 1.85
CA LEU A 714 -27.74 13.79 0.79
C LEU A 714 -28.09 14.32 -0.62
N PHE A 715 -29.20 15.02 -0.76
CA PHE A 715 -29.63 15.66 -2.01
C PHE A 715 -29.11 17.10 -2.18
N ASN A 716 -28.52 17.69 -1.16
CA ASN A 716 -27.99 19.05 -1.19
C ASN A 716 -26.59 19.14 -1.82
N VAL A 717 -26.15 18.13 -2.52
CA VAL A 717 -24.88 18.06 -3.26
C VAL A 717 -25.10 18.25 -4.75
N PRO A 718 -24.13 18.78 -5.48
CA PRO A 718 -24.23 18.93 -6.95
C PRO A 718 -24.57 17.60 -7.63
N ALA A 719 -25.43 17.64 -8.63
CA ALA A 719 -25.98 16.46 -9.30
C ALA A 719 -24.92 15.48 -9.85
N HIS A 720 -23.74 15.97 -10.23
CA HIS A 720 -22.64 15.16 -10.73
C HIS A 720 -21.86 14.40 -9.63
N THR A 721 -22.08 14.73 -8.36
CA THR A 721 -21.47 14.04 -7.21
C THR A 721 -22.41 13.04 -6.56
N LEU A 722 -23.68 12.99 -7.03
CA LEU A 722 -24.66 12.02 -6.53
C LEU A 722 -24.29 10.60 -6.99
N PRO A 723 -24.39 9.60 -6.12
CA PRO A 723 -24.25 8.20 -6.49
C PRO A 723 -25.28 7.80 -7.56
N PRO A 724 -25.06 6.70 -8.30
CA PRO A 724 -26.01 6.22 -9.29
C PRO A 724 -27.41 6.03 -8.70
N MET A 725 -28.44 6.40 -9.46
CA MET A 725 -29.85 6.37 -9.03
C MET A 725 -30.25 5.04 -8.39
N LYS A 726 -29.68 3.93 -8.86
CA LYS A 726 -29.94 2.59 -8.31
C LYS A 726 -29.54 2.45 -6.85
N MET A 727 -28.51 3.17 -6.39
CA MET A 727 -28.08 3.18 -4.99
C MET A 727 -28.91 4.17 -4.17
N LEU A 728 -29.23 5.33 -4.74
CA LEU A 728 -30.09 6.33 -4.10
C LEU A 728 -31.50 5.83 -3.87
N CYS A 729 -32.08 5.11 -4.81
CA CYS A 729 -33.43 4.53 -4.66
C CYS A 729 -33.49 3.51 -3.52
N ALA A 730 -32.49 2.64 -3.38
CA ALA A 730 -32.45 1.67 -2.30
C ALA A 730 -32.39 2.33 -0.92
N THR A 731 -31.50 3.32 -0.75
CA THR A 731 -31.38 4.06 0.51
C THR A 731 -32.60 4.92 0.82
N PHE A 732 -33.22 5.51 -0.19
CA PHE A 732 -34.45 6.29 -0.05
C PHE A 732 -35.62 5.41 0.36
N ILE A 733 -35.84 4.27 -0.29
CA ILE A 733 -36.90 3.31 0.07
C ILE A 733 -36.67 2.77 1.49
N MET A 734 -35.44 2.46 1.87
CA MET A 734 -35.09 2.03 3.23
C MET A 734 -35.42 3.13 4.26
N SER A 735 -35.17 4.40 3.94
CA SER A 735 -35.52 5.51 4.83
C SER A 735 -37.03 5.71 5.00
N LEU A 736 -37.80 5.41 3.96
CA LEU A 736 -39.27 5.43 4.01
C LEU A 736 -39.87 4.24 4.78
N LEU A 737 -39.19 3.07 4.72
CA LEU A 737 -39.63 1.85 5.38
C LEU A 737 -39.17 1.74 6.83
N SER A 738 -38.26 2.58 7.30
CA SER A 738 -37.84 2.59 8.70
C SER A 738 -38.94 3.16 9.56
N GLN A 739 -39.74 2.29 10.19
CA GLN A 739 -40.67 2.67 11.23
C GLN A 739 -39.89 3.31 12.40
N LYS A 740 -40.44 4.40 12.96
CA LYS A 740 -40.00 4.92 14.26
C LYS A 740 -40.22 3.83 15.30
N ASP A 741 -39.18 3.22 15.78
CA ASP A 741 -39.20 2.48 17.02
C ASP A 741 -39.46 3.50 18.13
N GLN A 742 -40.72 3.59 18.57
CA GLN A 742 -41.08 4.21 19.81
C GLN A 742 -40.59 3.32 20.95
N SER A 743 -39.34 3.48 21.33
CA SER A 743 -38.83 3.02 22.61
C SER A 743 -37.92 4.09 23.19
N SER A 744 -38.55 5.07 23.75
CA SER A 744 -37.89 5.91 24.74
C SER A 744 -38.64 5.83 26.03
N ASN A 745 -37.96 5.28 26.97
CA ASN A 745 -38.26 5.42 28.38
C ASN A 745 -38.50 6.89 28.75
N ASP A 746 -39.72 7.22 29.08
CA ASP A 746 -40.01 8.24 30.06
C ASP A 746 -40.92 7.64 31.11
N LYS A 747 -40.31 7.16 32.17
CA LYS A 747 -40.92 7.07 33.45
C LYS A 747 -40.92 8.47 34.05
N PHE A 748 -42.08 9.10 34.10
CA PHE A 748 -42.50 9.77 35.34
C PHE A 748 -43.97 10.24 35.22
N SER A 749 -44.76 9.77 36.20
CA SER A 749 -45.99 10.30 36.80
C SER A 749 -47.30 10.36 36.00
N ARG A 750 -48.14 9.46 36.38
CA ARG A 750 -49.56 9.51 36.74
C ARG A 750 -50.27 10.88 36.59
N SER A 751 -51.36 10.81 35.85
CA SER A 751 -52.72 10.97 36.41
C SER A 751 -53.74 10.89 35.28
N ASP A 752 -54.71 10.06 35.57
CA ASP A 752 -56.09 9.94 35.09
C ASP A 752 -56.64 11.14 34.30
N ASP A 753 -57.28 10.86 33.18
CA ASP A 753 -58.71 10.91 33.03
C ASP A 753 -59.12 10.62 31.58
N LEU A 754 -60.15 9.84 31.57
CA LEU A 754 -61.08 9.39 30.58
C LEU A 754 -61.62 10.42 29.58
N ASP A 755 -62.00 9.84 28.46
CA ASP A 755 -63.24 10.01 27.66
C ASP A 755 -63.27 10.89 26.43
N ASN A 756 -63.75 10.23 25.42
CA ASN A 756 -64.68 10.63 24.34
C ASN A 756 -64.02 11.09 23.04
N LEU A 757 -64.18 10.17 22.07
CA LEU A 757 -65.24 10.00 21.07
C LEU A 757 -65.42 11.14 20.09
N ASP A 758 -65.25 10.70 18.87
CA ASP A 758 -66.08 11.02 17.69
C ASP A 758 -65.96 12.38 17.02
N ASP A 759 -65.77 12.25 15.79
CA ASP A 759 -66.57 12.74 14.65
C ASP A 759 -65.75 13.53 13.60
N LEU A 760 -65.70 12.86 12.45
CA LEU A 760 -66.29 13.22 11.16
C LEU A 760 -65.75 14.44 10.41
N ASP A 761 -65.21 14.07 9.28
CA ASP A 761 -65.57 14.52 7.90
C ASP A 761 -65.66 16.03 7.61
N ASP A 762 -65.09 16.22 6.46
CA ASP A 762 -65.54 17.05 5.36
C ASP A 762 -64.86 18.36 5.00
N LEU A 763 -64.67 18.34 3.69
CA LEU A 763 -64.73 19.42 2.70
C LEU A 763 -63.45 20.19 2.39
N GLU A 764 -62.91 19.84 1.24
CA GLU A 764 -63.08 20.45 -0.11
C GLU A 764 -62.65 21.93 -0.21
N ASN A 765 -61.74 22.05 -1.18
CA ASN A 765 -61.62 23.17 -2.17
C ASN A 765 -61.74 24.60 -1.68
N GLU A 766 -60.75 25.36 -1.97
CA GLU A 766 -60.92 26.56 -2.80
C GLU A 766 -59.62 27.04 -3.43
N GLU A 767 -59.81 27.40 -4.65
CA GLU A 767 -58.84 27.89 -5.63
C GLU A 767 -58.39 29.31 -5.34
N ILE A 768 -57.21 29.61 -5.81
CA ILE A 768 -56.72 30.80 -6.53
C ILE A 768 -57.12 32.17 -5.95
N GLU A 769 -56.08 32.96 -5.60
CA GLU A 769 -55.91 34.31 -6.19
C GLU A 769 -54.46 34.81 -5.96
N GLU A 770 -53.88 35.19 -7.04
CA GLU A 770 -52.68 36.00 -7.13
C GLU A 770 -52.88 37.36 -6.43
N ASN A 771 -51.97 37.76 -5.60
CA ASN A 771 -51.67 39.17 -5.42
C ASN A 771 -50.20 39.42 -5.15
N GLU A 772 -49.61 40.04 -6.10
CA GLU A 772 -48.36 40.79 -6.00
C GLU A 772 -48.45 41.86 -4.91
N ASP A 773 -47.27 42.26 -4.47
CA ASP A 773 -46.96 43.37 -3.57
C ASP A 773 -46.92 43.06 -2.07
N ASN A 774 -45.69 42.73 -1.65
CA ASN A 774 -45.12 43.47 -0.51
C ASN A 774 -43.65 43.00 -0.27
N ILE A 775 -42.77 43.73 -0.92
CA ILE A 775 -41.36 43.80 -0.53
C ILE A 775 -41.31 44.47 0.84
N LYS A 776 -41.18 43.72 1.88
CA LYS A 776 -40.73 44.23 3.18
C LYS A 776 -39.30 43.85 3.41
N HIS A 777 -38.46 44.89 3.40
CA HIS A 777 -37.11 44.94 3.89
C HIS A 777 -36.85 43.98 5.05
N VAL A 778 -36.09 42.97 4.82
CA VAL A 778 -35.36 42.23 5.88
C VAL A 778 -34.13 43.08 6.19
N LYS A 779 -34.19 43.78 7.32
CA LYS A 779 -33.01 44.44 7.92
C LYS A 779 -31.97 43.36 8.17
N THR A 780 -30.89 43.44 7.40
CA THR A 780 -29.62 42.79 7.71
C THR A 780 -29.13 43.39 9.02
N ILE A 781 -29.25 42.64 10.07
CA ILE A 781 -28.57 42.92 11.34
C ILE A 781 -27.08 42.70 11.06
N LYS A 782 -26.36 43.79 10.77
CA LYS A 782 -24.91 43.82 10.91
C LYS A 782 -24.62 43.56 12.40
N ARG A 783 -24.16 42.37 12.73
CA ARG A 783 -23.48 42.15 13.99
C ARG A 783 -22.18 42.92 13.91
N GLU A 784 -22.08 44.02 14.62
CA GLU A 784 -20.82 44.63 14.96
C GLU A 784 -19.96 43.59 15.69
N PRO A 785 -18.65 43.46 15.36
CA PRO A 785 -17.75 42.61 16.12
C PRO A 785 -17.73 43.11 17.55
N SER A 786 -18.00 42.23 18.50
CA SER A 786 -17.85 42.49 19.95
C SER A 786 -16.44 43.07 20.19
N PRO A 787 -16.31 44.14 20.97
CA PRO A 787 -15.01 44.72 21.28
C PRO A 787 -14.16 43.64 21.94
N ILE A 788 -13.00 43.41 21.37
CA ILE A 788 -11.91 42.60 21.94
C ILE A 788 -11.62 43.21 23.31
N PRO A 789 -11.61 42.49 24.42
CA PRO A 789 -11.24 43.06 25.71
C PRO A 789 -9.81 43.57 25.63
N THR A 790 -9.64 44.86 25.63
CA THR A 790 -8.38 45.63 25.59
C THR A 790 -7.68 45.63 26.96
N ASN A 791 -7.70 44.55 27.72
CA ASN A 791 -6.95 44.44 28.95
C ASN A 791 -6.48 43.01 29.17
N MET A 792 -5.63 42.52 28.29
CA MET A 792 -4.53 41.67 28.69
C MET A 792 -3.30 42.54 28.71
N ASN A 793 -2.84 42.94 29.85
CA ASN A 793 -1.48 43.39 30.09
C ASN A 793 -0.58 42.18 29.77
N ILE A 794 -0.25 42.03 28.50
CA ILE A 794 0.90 41.19 28.11
C ILE A 794 2.08 42.05 28.48
N ASP A 795 2.83 41.62 29.49
CA ASP A 795 4.06 42.27 29.89
C ASP A 795 4.94 42.41 28.64
N GLU A 796 5.30 43.67 28.31
CA GLU A 796 6.21 43.94 27.19
C GLU A 796 7.54 43.16 27.30
N SER A 797 7.89 42.69 28.49
CA SER A 797 9.00 41.80 28.76
C SER A 797 8.86 40.41 28.06
N ASP A 798 7.67 39.85 28.01
CA ASP A 798 7.46 38.53 27.38
C ASP A 798 7.49 38.59 25.85
N VAL A 799 7.00 39.70 25.27
CA VAL A 799 7.07 39.92 23.83
C VAL A 799 8.51 40.17 23.38
N ARG A 800 9.30 40.88 24.21
CA ARG A 800 10.74 41.10 23.96
C ARG A 800 11.55 39.80 24.09
N LEU A 801 11.18 38.90 25.01
CA LEU A 801 11.84 37.60 25.13
C LEU A 801 11.64 36.69 23.90
N ILE A 802 10.48 36.72 23.28
CA ILE A 802 10.21 35.93 22.06
C ILE A 802 11.01 36.46 20.87
N HIS A 803 11.17 37.80 20.75
CA HIS A 803 11.98 38.40 19.69
C HIS A 803 13.48 38.31 19.96
N HIS A 804 13.94 38.27 21.21
CA HIS A 804 15.34 38.19 21.54
C HIS A 804 15.93 36.79 21.48
N ASN A 805 15.12 35.72 21.55
CA ASN A 805 15.60 34.36 21.54
C ASN A 805 16.38 33.94 20.28
N TRP A 806 16.10 34.57 19.17
CA TRP A 806 16.80 34.29 17.91
C TRP A 806 17.83 35.33 17.52
N SER A 807 17.70 36.59 17.99
CA SER A 807 18.72 37.61 17.78
C SER A 807 20.03 37.30 18.51
N PHE A 808 19.98 36.46 19.54
CA PHE A 808 21.14 35.93 20.24
C PHE A 808 22.10 35.13 19.32
N LEU A 809 21.57 34.42 18.33
CA LEU A 809 22.37 33.68 17.36
C LEU A 809 23.18 34.60 16.43
N SER A 810 22.75 35.83 16.21
CA SER A 810 23.49 36.82 15.39
C SER A 810 24.68 37.45 16.12
N THR A 811 24.74 37.35 17.47
CA THR A 811 25.81 37.93 18.28
C THR A 811 26.98 36.94 18.55
N ILE A 812 26.86 35.69 18.09
CA ILE A 812 27.83 34.61 18.36
C ILE A 812 28.70 34.32 17.11
N LEU A 813 28.51 35.01 16.02
CA LEU A 813 29.47 34.94 14.90
C LEU A 813 30.77 35.65 15.35
N PRO A 814 31.91 34.97 15.36
CA PRO A 814 33.16 35.66 15.60
C PRO A 814 33.36 36.69 14.48
N ASP A 815 33.65 37.92 14.87
CA ASP A 815 34.10 38.92 13.94
C ASP A 815 35.25 38.36 13.07
N GLU A 816 35.17 38.56 11.77
CA GLU A 816 36.14 38.07 10.78
C GLU A 816 37.58 38.57 10.99
N GLU A 817 37.88 39.25 12.11
CA GLU A 817 39.19 39.86 12.37
C GLU A 817 40.20 38.96 13.11
N ILE A 818 39.95 37.67 13.34
CA ILE A 818 40.94 36.80 14.00
C ILE A 818 41.38 35.64 13.10
N ILE A 819 41.63 35.89 11.81
CA ILE A 819 42.44 34.98 10.98
C ILE A 819 43.47 35.77 10.21
N GLU A 820 44.27 36.54 10.92
CA GLU A 820 45.61 36.98 10.52
C GLU A 820 46.50 36.97 11.75
N LYS A 821 46.95 35.75 12.13
CA LYS A 821 48.26 35.50 12.73
C LYS A 821 48.54 34.02 12.82
#